data_d90cc83c89e2cf88b541cdcadbfac24d
#
_entry.id   d90cc83c89e2cf88b541cdcadbfac24d
#
_cell.length_a   1.000
_cell.length_b   1.000
_cell.length_c   1.000
_cell.angle_alpha   90.00
_cell.angle_beta   90.00
_cell.angle_gamma   90.00
#
_symmetry.space_group_name_H-M   'P 1'
#
loop_
_entity.id
_entity.type
_entity.pdbx_description
1 polymer ?
#
loop_
_entity_poly.entity_id
_entity_poly.type
_entity_poly.pdbx_seq_one_letter_code
_entity_poly.pdbx_strand_id
1 'polypeptide(L)'
;MAKEPIYDASSITVLEGLEAVRKRPGMYIGSVSTKGLNHLIYEIVDNAVDEHLAGYCSQITVILEADGSATIEDNGRGIPVGMHEKGISAERLVFTTLHAGGKFDHSAYKTSGGLHGVGSSVVNALSSHLTVRVKNGGNIYEDKYEKGNPVISLVDGLLPVIGKTKGSGTWINFLPDDTIFDKTRFKEDDIKSRLHETAYLNPNLTIIFEDRRKEEAEILKFHEPDGIIGFIKDMNKAKEPVHDVIYFTGESEGITVEGALQYVNEFHENVLGFCNNIYNAEGGTHLTGFKTAFTNIINTYARELNILKEKDLNFTGADVRNGMTAVITIKHPDPRFEGQTKTKLDNQDAAKVVSKITGEELIRYFDRNLETLKHVIGCAEKAAKIRKAEEKAKTNLLTKQKFSFDSNGKLANCESKDASKCEIFIVEGDSAGGSAKTARNRAYQAILPIRGKILNVEKASIDKVLANAEIKTMINAFGCGFSEGYGNDFDITKLRYNKIIIMADADVDGAHISNLLLTLFYRFMPELIFEGHVYIAMPPLYKAMPSKGAEEYLYDDMALEKYRKKHKGPFTLQRYKGLGEMDADQLWETTLNPETRILKLVEIEDARMASEVTEMLMGTDVPPRKAFIYSHAQDAELDI
;
A
#
# COMPACT_ATOMS: atom_id res chain seq x y z
N MET A 1 -14.33 44.41 11.16
CA MET A 1 -14.36 43.87 9.79
C MET A 1 -12.93 43.42 9.47
N ALA A 2 -12.67 42.14 9.42
CA ALA A 2 -11.40 41.61 8.94
C ALA A 2 -11.32 41.94 7.44
N LYS A 3 -10.21 42.56 7.00
CA LYS A 3 -9.95 42.79 5.58
C LYS A 3 -9.87 41.45 4.90
N GLU A 4 -10.69 41.22 3.86
CA GLU A 4 -10.53 40.09 2.99
C GLU A 4 -9.09 40.08 2.43
N PRO A 5 -8.43 38.92 2.41
CA PRO A 5 -7.08 38.82 1.85
C PRO A 5 -7.15 39.14 0.35
N ILE A 6 -6.46 40.20 -0.07
CA ILE A 6 -6.35 40.59 -1.48
C ILE A 6 -5.43 39.57 -2.16
N TYR A 7 -5.95 38.80 -3.11
CA TYR A 7 -5.15 37.90 -3.94
C TYR A 7 -4.58 38.72 -5.12
N ASP A 8 -3.32 39.11 -5.00
CA ASP A 8 -2.57 39.85 -6.01
C ASP A 8 -1.18 39.23 -6.26
N ALA A 9 -0.36 39.86 -7.08
CA ALA A 9 0.98 39.36 -7.42
C ALA A 9 1.89 39.15 -6.20
N SER A 10 1.65 39.87 -5.09
CA SER A 10 2.42 39.72 -3.85
C SER A 10 2.05 38.47 -3.06
N SER A 11 0.89 37.86 -3.34
CA SER A 11 0.44 36.60 -2.74
C SER A 11 1.08 35.36 -3.40
N ILE A 12 1.81 35.52 -4.51
CA ILE A 12 2.52 34.42 -5.17
C ILE A 12 3.90 34.26 -4.51
N THR A 13 4.08 33.16 -3.80
CA THR A 13 5.37 32.79 -3.18
C THR A 13 6.09 31.79 -4.05
N VAL A 14 7.33 32.10 -4.45
CA VAL A 14 8.22 31.15 -5.12
C VAL A 14 9.05 30.43 -4.06
N LEU A 15 9.01 29.11 -4.07
CA LEU A 15 9.84 28.26 -3.21
C LEU A 15 11.01 27.74 -4.05
N GLU A 16 12.23 27.95 -3.59
CA GLU A 16 13.44 27.49 -4.29
C GLU A 16 14.14 26.39 -3.52
N GLY A 17 14.77 25.45 -4.26
CA GLY A 17 15.62 24.41 -3.71
C GLY A 17 14.92 23.50 -2.69
N LEU A 18 15.61 23.18 -1.60
CA LEU A 18 15.15 22.25 -0.58
C LEU A 18 14.03 22.81 0.32
N GLU A 19 13.79 24.12 0.32
CA GLU A 19 12.68 24.73 1.06
C GLU A 19 11.32 24.25 0.52
N ALA A 20 11.22 24.04 -0.80
CA ALA A 20 10.01 23.49 -1.43
C ALA A 20 9.69 22.09 -0.91
N VAL A 21 10.70 21.24 -0.72
CA VAL A 21 10.58 19.90 -0.17
C VAL A 21 10.06 19.95 1.28
N ARG A 22 10.65 20.79 2.12
CA ARG A 22 10.25 20.95 3.53
C ARG A 22 8.82 21.46 3.70
N LYS A 23 8.38 22.38 2.82
CA LYS A 23 7.00 22.92 2.87
C LYS A 23 5.94 21.97 2.29
N ARG A 24 6.30 21.10 1.36
CA ARG A 24 5.40 20.16 0.67
C ARG A 24 6.00 18.76 0.56
N PRO A 25 6.34 18.11 1.68
CA PRO A 25 7.03 16.81 1.67
C PRO A 25 6.21 15.72 0.97
N GLY A 26 4.88 15.74 1.08
CA GLY A 26 3.99 14.78 0.44
C GLY A 26 4.15 14.68 -1.09
N MET A 27 4.60 15.74 -1.76
CA MET A 27 4.88 15.70 -3.21
C MET A 27 6.08 14.81 -3.56
N TYR A 28 6.99 14.57 -2.62
CA TYR A 28 8.25 13.84 -2.84
C TYR A 28 8.24 12.45 -2.22
N ILE A 29 7.62 12.29 -1.05
CA ILE A 29 7.59 11.03 -0.28
C ILE A 29 6.17 10.46 -0.09
N GLY A 30 5.17 11.02 -0.77
CA GLY A 30 3.78 10.59 -0.74
C GLY A 30 3.01 11.00 0.51
N SER A 31 3.57 10.89 1.70
CA SER A 31 2.94 11.29 2.97
C SER A 31 3.96 11.66 4.02
N VAL A 32 3.52 12.29 5.13
CA VAL A 32 4.35 12.53 6.33
C VAL A 32 4.10 11.49 7.45
N SER A 33 3.33 10.46 7.15
CA SER A 33 3.09 9.31 8.03
C SER A 33 4.31 8.40 8.14
N THR A 34 4.20 7.32 8.90
CA THR A 34 5.25 6.27 9.02
C THR A 34 5.69 5.70 7.66
N LYS A 35 4.78 5.66 6.66
CA LYS A 35 5.10 5.23 5.29
C LYS A 35 6.10 6.19 4.63
N GLY A 36 5.82 7.49 4.63
CA GLY A 36 6.75 8.49 4.10
C GLY A 36 8.04 8.57 4.91
N LEU A 37 7.99 8.29 6.21
CA LEU A 37 9.17 8.19 7.05
C LEU A 37 10.08 7.04 6.61
N ASN A 38 9.53 5.82 6.46
CA ASN A 38 10.30 4.66 5.96
C ASN A 38 10.81 4.88 4.54
N HIS A 39 10.11 5.66 3.72
CA HIS A 39 10.52 5.97 2.35
C HIS A 39 11.89 6.68 2.29
N LEU A 40 12.27 7.44 3.32
CA LEU A 40 13.61 8.04 3.40
C LEU A 40 14.72 6.96 3.39
N ILE A 41 14.51 5.84 4.08
CA ILE A 41 15.45 4.70 4.05
C ILE A 41 15.47 4.10 2.65
N TYR A 42 14.30 3.92 2.02
CA TYR A 42 14.21 3.30 0.70
C TYR A 42 14.91 4.12 -0.38
N GLU A 43 14.84 5.44 -0.35
CA GLU A 43 15.55 6.31 -1.30
C GLU A 43 17.08 6.12 -1.23
N ILE A 44 17.63 5.94 -0.03
CA ILE A 44 19.08 5.70 0.12
C ILE A 44 19.44 4.25 -0.25
N VAL A 45 18.62 3.28 0.14
CA VAL A 45 18.81 1.86 -0.24
C VAL A 45 18.74 1.70 -1.76
N ASP A 46 17.76 2.33 -2.43
CA ASP A 46 17.62 2.26 -3.89
C ASP A 46 18.86 2.82 -4.60
N ASN A 47 19.53 3.86 -4.06
CA ASN A 47 20.80 4.34 -4.60
C ASN A 47 21.92 3.29 -4.47
N ALA A 48 21.99 2.55 -3.36
CA ALA A 48 22.94 1.47 -3.17
C ALA A 48 22.62 0.26 -4.07
N VAL A 49 21.34 -0.02 -4.31
CA VAL A 49 20.88 -1.04 -5.28
C VAL A 49 21.27 -0.65 -6.71
N ASP A 50 21.18 0.63 -7.08
CA ASP A 50 21.65 1.11 -8.39
C ASP A 50 23.16 0.86 -8.57
N GLU A 51 23.98 1.02 -7.53
CA GLU A 51 25.40 0.62 -7.54
C GLU A 51 25.58 -0.90 -7.72
N HIS A 52 24.69 -1.71 -7.14
CA HIS A 52 24.67 -3.16 -7.37
C HIS A 52 24.31 -3.50 -8.82
N LEU A 53 23.26 -2.90 -9.37
CA LEU A 53 22.87 -3.09 -10.77
C LEU A 53 23.97 -2.66 -11.77
N ALA A 54 24.76 -1.67 -11.38
CA ALA A 54 25.95 -1.25 -12.12
C ALA A 54 27.16 -2.21 -11.95
N GLY A 55 27.05 -3.22 -11.06
CA GLY A 55 28.06 -4.26 -10.82
C GLY A 55 29.14 -3.90 -9.79
N TYR A 56 28.95 -2.85 -9.01
CA TYR A 56 29.97 -2.36 -8.07
C TYR A 56 29.66 -2.60 -6.59
N CYS A 57 28.40 -2.85 -6.23
CA CYS A 57 27.99 -3.10 -4.86
C CYS A 57 27.58 -4.57 -4.65
N SER A 58 28.04 -5.20 -3.60
CA SER A 58 27.70 -6.57 -3.21
C SER A 58 27.08 -6.67 -1.81
N GLN A 59 27.16 -5.61 -1.02
CA GLN A 59 26.62 -5.58 0.32
C GLN A 59 26.05 -4.19 0.66
N ILE A 60 24.86 -4.21 1.26
CA ILE A 60 24.18 -3.05 1.83
C ILE A 60 23.92 -3.36 3.31
N THR A 61 24.18 -2.39 4.19
CA THR A 61 23.85 -2.50 5.62
C THR A 61 22.90 -1.39 5.98
N VAL A 62 21.78 -1.73 6.63
CA VAL A 62 20.74 -0.80 7.11
C VAL A 62 20.63 -0.95 8.61
N ILE A 63 20.82 0.14 9.36
CA ILE A 63 20.81 0.13 10.82
C ILE A 63 19.78 1.15 11.31
N LEU A 64 18.90 0.71 12.20
CA LEU A 64 18.06 1.60 12.99
C LEU A 64 18.76 1.88 14.31
N GLU A 65 19.21 3.11 14.51
CA GLU A 65 20.02 3.49 15.66
C GLU A 65 19.16 3.77 16.91
N ALA A 66 19.75 3.63 18.07
CA ALA A 66 19.06 3.83 19.36
C ALA A 66 18.55 5.27 19.56
N ASP A 67 19.18 6.26 18.92
CA ASP A 67 18.78 7.67 18.96
C ASP A 67 17.64 8.03 18.00
N GLY A 68 17.11 7.05 17.24
CA GLY A 68 16.05 7.24 16.25
C GLY A 68 16.55 7.61 14.86
N SER A 69 17.86 7.72 14.64
CA SER A 69 18.44 7.88 13.31
C SER A 69 18.49 6.55 12.54
N ALA A 70 18.66 6.63 11.22
CA ALA A 70 18.91 5.49 10.37
C ALA A 70 20.29 5.61 9.71
N THR A 71 21.02 4.51 9.65
CA THR A 71 22.31 4.39 8.96
C THR A 71 22.20 3.44 7.78
N ILE A 72 22.63 3.85 6.61
CA ILE A 72 22.75 3.00 5.42
C ILE A 72 24.19 3.06 4.91
N GLU A 73 24.79 1.89 4.73
CA GLU A 73 26.15 1.74 4.20
C GLU A 73 26.16 0.76 3.03
N ASP A 74 26.80 1.14 1.93
CA ASP A 74 27.10 0.28 0.80
C ASP A 74 28.61 0.13 0.58
N ASN A 75 29.00 -0.92 -0.14
CA ASN A 75 30.37 -1.15 -0.56
C ASN A 75 30.58 -0.90 -2.07
N GLY A 76 29.80 0.00 -2.67
CA GLY A 76 29.90 0.43 -4.05
C GLY A 76 31.10 1.32 -4.33
N ARG A 77 31.04 2.09 -5.43
CA ARG A 77 32.13 3.01 -5.83
C ARG A 77 32.30 4.21 -4.89
N GLY A 78 31.25 4.53 -4.14
CA GLY A 78 31.11 5.79 -3.40
C GLY A 78 30.68 6.95 -4.30
N ILE A 79 29.94 7.89 -3.74
CA ILE A 79 29.51 9.10 -4.44
C ILE A 79 30.74 9.88 -4.93
N PRO A 80 30.78 10.42 -6.16
CA PRO A 80 31.90 11.25 -6.63
C PRO A 80 32.13 12.45 -5.72
N VAL A 81 33.36 12.64 -5.24
CA VAL A 81 33.73 13.75 -4.34
C VAL A 81 34.56 14.83 -5.04
N GLY A 82 34.88 14.66 -6.34
CA GLY A 82 35.62 15.59 -7.14
C GLY A 82 34.87 16.91 -7.36
N MET A 83 35.61 17.89 -7.88
CA MET A 83 35.09 19.21 -8.23
C MET A 83 34.11 19.10 -9.41
N HIS A 84 32.89 19.59 -9.23
CA HIS A 84 31.93 19.77 -10.31
C HIS A 84 32.14 21.13 -11.00
N GLU A 85 31.64 21.29 -12.22
CA GLU A 85 31.73 22.55 -13.01
C GLU A 85 31.15 23.77 -12.26
N LYS A 86 30.24 23.55 -11.32
CA LYS A 86 29.70 24.59 -10.44
C LYS A 86 30.66 25.04 -9.32
N GLY A 87 31.88 24.54 -9.27
CA GLY A 87 32.91 24.94 -8.29
C GLY A 87 32.73 24.39 -6.89
N ILE A 88 31.92 23.34 -6.72
CA ILE A 88 31.71 22.61 -5.45
C ILE A 88 31.86 21.10 -5.64
N SER A 89 32.06 20.37 -4.56
CA SER A 89 32.09 18.90 -4.57
C SER A 89 30.83 18.33 -5.19
N ALA A 90 30.96 17.33 -6.06
CA ALA A 90 29.82 16.65 -6.68
C ALA A 90 28.91 15.99 -5.63
N GLU A 91 29.49 15.46 -4.52
CA GLU A 91 28.72 14.93 -3.40
C GLU A 91 27.78 16.01 -2.83
N ARG A 92 28.30 17.18 -2.45
CA ARG A 92 27.50 18.28 -1.91
C ARG A 92 26.39 18.71 -2.86
N LEU A 93 26.66 18.70 -4.16
CA LEU A 93 25.67 19.03 -5.17
C LEU A 93 24.48 18.07 -5.14
N VAL A 94 24.74 16.75 -5.00
CA VAL A 94 23.72 15.72 -4.93
C VAL A 94 22.80 15.88 -3.71
N PHE A 95 23.34 16.31 -2.58
CA PHE A 95 22.55 16.49 -1.35
C PHE A 95 21.88 17.86 -1.23
N THR A 96 22.34 18.88 -1.94
CA THR A 96 21.81 20.25 -1.78
C THR A 96 21.02 20.78 -2.97
N THR A 97 21.01 20.05 -4.08
CA THR A 97 20.36 20.51 -5.32
C THR A 97 19.36 19.47 -5.82
N LEU A 98 18.11 19.88 -6.02
CA LEU A 98 17.11 19.03 -6.67
C LEU A 98 17.50 18.81 -8.14
N HIS A 99 17.17 17.62 -8.65
CA HIS A 99 17.50 17.20 -10.02
C HIS A 99 19.01 17.23 -10.32
N ALA A 100 19.83 16.85 -9.33
CA ALA A 100 21.26 16.63 -9.47
C ALA A 100 21.58 15.14 -9.30
N GLY A 101 22.31 14.56 -10.25
CA GLY A 101 22.70 13.14 -10.18
C GLY A 101 23.35 12.66 -11.48
N GLY A 102 24.10 11.57 -11.40
CA GLY A 102 24.79 10.93 -12.53
C GLY A 102 23.96 9.89 -13.28
N LYS A 103 22.62 9.89 -13.09
CA LYS A 103 21.71 8.88 -13.67
C LYS A 103 20.87 9.44 -14.83
N PHE A 104 21.08 10.70 -15.23
CA PHE A 104 20.36 11.35 -16.34
C PHE A 104 20.90 10.95 -17.72
N ASP A 105 22.12 10.51 -17.79
CA ASP A 105 22.70 9.91 -18.98
C ASP A 105 23.03 8.44 -18.71
N HIS A 106 23.01 7.61 -19.74
CA HIS A 106 23.25 6.17 -19.62
C HIS A 106 24.73 5.79 -19.54
N SER A 107 25.64 6.78 -19.38
CA SER A 107 27.09 6.54 -19.39
C SER A 107 27.57 5.82 -18.14
N ALA A 108 27.02 6.17 -16.97
CA ALA A 108 27.41 5.60 -15.68
C ALA A 108 26.49 4.45 -15.21
N TYR A 109 25.20 4.45 -15.63
CA TYR A 109 24.21 3.45 -15.26
C TYR A 109 23.35 3.07 -16.47
N LYS A 110 23.41 1.81 -16.89
CA LYS A 110 22.58 1.31 -18.00
C LYS A 110 21.09 1.23 -17.62
N THR A 111 20.83 0.86 -16.38
CA THR A 111 19.50 0.80 -15.77
C THR A 111 19.59 1.31 -14.35
N SER A 112 18.65 2.11 -13.91
CA SER A 112 18.58 2.61 -12.54
C SER A 112 17.12 2.81 -12.09
N GLY A 113 16.88 2.72 -10.80
CA GLY A 113 15.61 3.08 -10.16
C GLY A 113 15.52 4.58 -9.89
N GLY A 114 16.64 5.23 -9.60
CA GLY A 114 16.74 6.65 -9.25
C GLY A 114 16.80 7.58 -10.47
N LEU A 115 15.66 7.85 -11.11
CA LEU A 115 15.58 8.61 -12.36
C LEU A 115 15.51 10.13 -12.21
N HIS A 116 14.99 10.61 -11.09
CA HIS A 116 14.64 12.03 -10.93
C HIS A 116 15.75 12.87 -10.29
N GLY A 117 16.80 12.23 -9.74
CA GLY A 117 17.92 12.93 -9.08
C GLY A 117 17.49 13.76 -7.87
N VAL A 118 16.49 13.28 -7.12
CA VAL A 118 15.94 14.03 -5.97
C VAL A 118 16.03 13.25 -4.64
N GLY A 119 16.18 11.93 -4.65
CA GLY A 119 16.11 11.10 -3.44
C GLY A 119 17.03 11.55 -2.32
N SER A 120 18.34 11.67 -2.58
CA SER A 120 19.33 12.09 -1.58
C SER A 120 19.07 13.51 -1.05
N SER A 121 18.71 14.45 -1.91
CA SER A 121 18.41 15.83 -1.52
C SER A 121 17.10 15.94 -0.74
N VAL A 122 16.11 15.10 -1.05
CA VAL A 122 14.85 14.99 -0.29
C VAL A 122 15.10 14.43 1.12
N VAL A 123 15.89 13.35 1.25
CA VAL A 123 16.27 12.80 2.56
C VAL A 123 16.99 13.86 3.39
N ASN A 124 17.92 14.59 2.80
CA ASN A 124 18.63 15.69 3.46
C ASN A 124 17.66 16.80 3.90
N ALA A 125 16.78 17.25 3.03
CA ALA A 125 15.80 18.29 3.34
C ALA A 125 14.85 17.93 4.49
N LEU A 126 14.47 16.65 4.60
CA LEU A 126 13.51 16.16 5.58
C LEU A 126 14.15 15.61 6.86
N SER A 127 15.48 15.74 6.98
CA SER A 127 16.24 15.36 8.17
C SER A 127 16.63 16.58 9.02
N SER A 128 16.58 16.43 10.35
CA SER A 128 17.13 17.42 11.27
C SER A 128 18.66 17.45 11.18
N HIS A 129 19.27 16.27 11.08
CA HIS A 129 20.71 16.07 10.85
C HIS A 129 20.93 14.97 9.83
N LEU A 130 21.93 15.16 8.97
CA LEU A 130 22.39 14.15 8.03
C LEU A 130 23.92 14.21 7.95
N THR A 131 24.57 13.05 8.00
CA THR A 131 26.01 12.90 7.83
C THR A 131 26.29 11.91 6.70
N VAL A 132 27.15 12.31 5.78
CA VAL A 132 27.61 11.47 4.66
C VAL A 132 29.09 11.22 4.83
N ARG A 133 29.50 9.95 4.69
CA ARG A 133 30.92 9.56 4.57
C ARG A 133 31.11 8.81 3.27
N VAL A 134 32.05 9.26 2.48
CA VAL A 134 32.38 8.64 1.20
C VAL A 134 33.77 8.05 1.26
N LYS A 135 33.88 6.75 0.99
CA LYS A 135 35.14 6.03 0.84
C LYS A 135 35.49 6.00 -0.65
N ASN A 136 36.42 6.85 -1.09
CA ASN A 136 36.81 6.98 -2.50
C ASN A 136 38.29 7.33 -2.64
N GLY A 137 38.98 6.72 -3.61
CA GLY A 137 40.38 7.03 -3.92
C GLY A 137 41.34 6.81 -2.74
N GLY A 138 41.07 5.87 -1.85
CA GLY A 138 41.91 5.60 -0.66
C GLY A 138 41.69 6.56 0.51
N ASN A 139 40.74 7.48 0.40
CA ASN A 139 40.40 8.46 1.43
C ASN A 139 38.96 8.27 1.92
N ILE A 140 38.71 8.79 3.14
CA ILE A 140 37.37 8.96 3.68
C ILE A 140 37.09 10.45 3.72
N TYR A 141 36.01 10.87 3.04
CA TYR A 141 35.48 12.23 3.03
C TYR A 141 34.24 12.30 3.91
N GLU A 142 34.00 13.43 4.56
CA GLU A 142 32.78 13.62 5.37
C GLU A 142 32.12 14.95 5.01
N ASP A 143 30.80 14.91 4.87
CA ASP A 143 29.95 16.10 4.85
C ASP A 143 28.83 15.96 5.89
N LYS A 144 28.31 17.09 6.38
CA LYS A 144 27.24 17.16 7.36
C LYS A 144 26.26 18.24 7.00
N TYR A 145 24.99 17.96 7.33
CA TYR A 145 23.88 18.84 7.02
C TYR A 145 22.93 18.98 8.19
N GLU A 146 22.36 20.17 8.33
CA GLU A 146 21.26 20.45 9.25
C GLU A 146 20.08 21.01 8.46
N LYS A 147 18.96 20.29 8.48
CA LYS A 147 17.70 20.67 7.79
C LYS A 147 17.94 21.05 6.32
N GLY A 148 18.76 20.25 5.62
CA GLY A 148 19.11 20.45 4.22
C GLY A 148 20.32 21.36 3.97
N ASN A 149 20.82 22.08 4.97
CA ASN A 149 21.92 23.03 4.80
C ASN A 149 23.26 22.42 5.21
N PRO A 150 24.32 22.56 4.40
CA PRO A 150 25.64 22.05 4.75
C PRO A 150 26.25 22.86 5.91
N VAL A 151 26.84 22.15 6.88
CA VAL A 151 27.50 22.77 8.06
C VAL A 151 29.00 22.66 8.03
N ILE A 152 29.58 21.82 7.16
CA ILE A 152 31.02 21.71 6.97
C ILE A 152 31.49 22.67 5.87
N SER A 153 32.56 23.42 6.17
CA SER A 153 33.21 24.26 5.19
C SER A 153 34.03 23.45 4.20
N LEU A 154 33.89 23.74 2.89
CA LEU A 154 34.72 23.16 1.87
C LEU A 154 36.10 23.82 1.89
N VAL A 155 37.16 23.06 1.56
CA VAL A 155 38.50 23.55 1.34
C VAL A 155 38.75 23.53 -0.18
N ASP A 156 38.94 24.72 -0.78
CA ASP A 156 39.06 24.87 -2.24
C ASP A 156 37.91 24.17 -3.02
N GLY A 157 36.70 24.26 -2.50
CA GLY A 157 35.49 23.65 -3.09
C GLY A 157 35.35 22.13 -2.89
N LEU A 158 36.26 21.48 -2.20
CA LEU A 158 36.28 20.03 -1.94
C LEU A 158 35.99 19.71 -0.47
N LEU A 159 35.49 18.50 -0.24
CA LEU A 159 35.23 17.96 1.11
C LEU A 159 36.54 17.66 1.86
N PRO A 160 36.54 17.82 3.20
CA PRO A 160 37.71 17.47 4.00
C PRO A 160 37.91 15.94 4.02
N VAL A 161 39.18 15.53 4.01
CA VAL A 161 39.58 14.13 4.24
C VAL A 161 39.70 13.90 5.74
N ILE A 162 38.86 12.98 6.27
CA ILE A 162 38.86 12.63 7.71
C ILE A 162 39.65 11.35 8.02
N GLY A 163 40.04 10.58 7.01
CA GLY A 163 40.76 9.31 7.22
C GLY A 163 41.22 8.66 5.93
N LYS A 164 41.86 7.49 6.09
CA LYS A 164 42.28 6.61 4.99
C LYS A 164 41.49 5.32 5.01
N THR A 165 41.27 4.73 3.84
CA THR A 165 40.54 3.46 3.67
C THR A 165 41.16 2.61 2.56
N LYS A 166 40.97 1.29 2.64
CA LYS A 166 41.28 0.36 1.54
C LYS A 166 40.06 0.00 0.70
N GLY A 167 38.84 0.29 1.21
CA GLY A 167 37.58 0.03 0.54
C GLY A 167 37.01 1.25 -0.15
N SER A 168 35.90 1.04 -0.85
CA SER A 168 35.04 2.08 -1.41
C SER A 168 33.62 1.93 -0.89
N GLY A 169 32.78 2.94 -1.10
CA GLY A 169 31.38 2.91 -0.73
C GLY A 169 30.88 4.21 -0.12
N THR A 170 29.60 4.24 0.18
CA THR A 170 28.95 5.37 0.82
C THR A 170 28.31 4.95 2.13
N TRP A 171 28.46 5.77 3.16
CA TRP A 171 27.84 5.64 4.46
C TRP A 171 27.04 6.90 4.75
N ILE A 172 25.75 6.75 5.03
CA ILE A 172 24.84 7.86 5.29
C ILE A 172 24.10 7.56 6.60
N ASN A 173 24.15 8.52 7.52
CA ASN A 173 23.30 8.51 8.72
C ASN A 173 22.41 9.75 8.71
N PHE A 174 21.13 9.59 8.98
CA PHE A 174 20.19 10.69 9.04
C PHE A 174 19.17 10.52 10.18
N LEU A 175 18.81 11.64 10.80
CA LEU A 175 17.77 11.74 11.82
C LEU A 175 16.58 12.51 11.23
N PRO A 176 15.40 11.92 11.08
CA PRO A 176 14.21 12.61 10.57
C PRO A 176 13.85 13.85 11.40
N ASP A 177 13.33 14.89 10.73
CA ASP A 177 12.92 16.14 11.39
C ASP A 177 11.54 15.97 12.00
N ASP A 178 11.46 16.02 13.34
CA ASP A 178 10.24 15.91 14.14
C ASP A 178 9.25 17.09 13.94
N THR A 179 9.69 18.17 13.31
CA THR A 179 8.81 19.29 12.93
C THR A 179 8.06 19.03 11.61
N ILE A 180 8.40 17.96 10.89
CA ILE A 180 7.79 17.60 9.60
C ILE A 180 6.95 16.33 9.72
N PHE A 181 7.47 15.32 10.41
CA PHE A 181 6.81 14.02 10.53
C PHE A 181 5.95 13.96 11.79
N ASP A 182 4.74 13.41 11.67
CA ASP A 182 3.83 13.19 12.82
C ASP A 182 4.45 12.21 13.85
N LYS A 183 5.22 11.25 13.36
CA LYS A 183 5.98 10.28 14.16
C LYS A 183 7.34 10.07 13.49
N THR A 184 8.41 10.04 14.30
CA THR A 184 9.79 9.82 13.83
C THR A 184 10.32 8.41 14.11
N ARG A 185 9.45 7.50 14.57
CA ARG A 185 9.83 6.10 14.79
C ARG A 185 9.62 5.27 13.53
N PHE A 186 10.71 4.74 12.98
CA PHE A 186 10.69 3.82 11.85
C PHE A 186 9.98 2.51 12.21
N LYS A 187 9.16 1.99 11.29
CA LYS A 187 8.46 0.71 11.43
C LYS A 187 9.33 -0.39 10.81
N GLU A 188 9.98 -1.15 11.68
CA GLU A 188 10.98 -2.14 11.30
C GLU A 188 10.44 -3.26 10.41
N ASP A 189 9.21 -3.71 10.64
CA ASP A 189 8.65 -4.84 9.88
C ASP A 189 8.47 -4.50 8.40
N ASP A 190 8.00 -3.28 8.09
CA ASP A 190 7.86 -2.82 6.72
C ASP A 190 9.24 -2.69 6.04
N ILE A 191 10.25 -2.23 6.80
CA ILE A 191 11.63 -2.11 6.30
C ILE A 191 12.21 -3.51 6.03
N LYS A 192 12.08 -4.46 6.97
CA LYS A 192 12.54 -5.84 6.81
C LYS A 192 11.93 -6.49 5.57
N SER A 193 10.60 -6.36 5.40
CA SER A 193 9.88 -6.90 4.25
C SER A 193 10.43 -6.32 2.95
N ARG A 194 10.61 -5.00 2.85
CA ARG A 194 11.15 -4.34 1.67
C ARG A 194 12.59 -4.73 1.37
N LEU A 195 13.44 -4.86 2.39
CA LEU A 195 14.84 -5.29 2.23
C LEU A 195 14.93 -6.76 1.76
N HIS A 196 14.06 -7.63 2.27
CA HIS A 196 13.98 -9.03 1.85
C HIS A 196 13.52 -9.15 0.39
N GLU A 197 12.49 -8.40 -0.02
CA GLU A 197 12.09 -8.29 -1.43
C GLU A 197 13.25 -7.85 -2.33
N THR A 198 13.99 -6.83 -1.88
CA THR A 198 15.15 -6.32 -2.61
C THR A 198 16.22 -7.38 -2.78
N ALA A 199 16.43 -8.24 -1.78
CA ALA A 199 17.37 -9.37 -1.87
C ALA A 199 16.90 -10.41 -2.89
N TYR A 200 15.61 -10.77 -2.94
CA TYR A 200 15.06 -11.67 -3.97
C TYR A 200 15.21 -11.13 -5.40
N LEU A 201 15.07 -9.83 -5.59
CA LEU A 201 15.25 -9.19 -6.89
C LEU A 201 16.73 -9.08 -7.32
N ASN A 202 17.66 -9.30 -6.38
CA ASN A 202 19.11 -9.15 -6.59
C ASN A 202 19.88 -10.34 -5.97
N PRO A 203 19.91 -11.51 -6.61
CA PRO A 203 20.44 -12.77 -6.03
C PRO A 203 21.88 -12.68 -5.50
N ASN A 204 22.70 -11.79 -6.07
CA ASN A 204 24.10 -11.61 -5.70
C ASN A 204 24.32 -10.51 -4.65
N LEU A 205 23.26 -9.87 -4.18
CA LEU A 205 23.32 -8.83 -3.16
C LEU A 205 23.09 -9.44 -1.78
N THR A 206 23.93 -9.03 -0.83
CA THR A 206 23.71 -9.29 0.60
C THR A 206 23.19 -8.02 1.25
N ILE A 207 22.06 -8.09 1.96
CA ILE A 207 21.53 -6.99 2.75
C ILE A 207 21.55 -7.38 4.21
N ILE A 208 22.18 -6.55 5.05
CA ILE A 208 22.24 -6.71 6.50
C ILE A 208 21.31 -5.66 7.10
N PHE A 209 20.36 -6.09 7.91
CA PHE A 209 19.51 -5.21 8.71
C PHE A 209 19.88 -5.37 10.18
N GLU A 210 20.06 -4.26 10.89
CA GLU A 210 20.36 -4.23 12.31
C GLU A 210 19.43 -3.23 13.02
N ASP A 211 18.73 -3.69 14.07
CA ASP A 211 17.89 -2.81 14.91
C ASP A 211 18.54 -2.66 16.29
N ARG A 212 19.17 -1.53 16.53
CA ARG A 212 19.85 -1.17 17.79
C ARG A 212 18.94 -0.48 18.79
N ARG A 213 17.67 -0.29 18.49
CA ARG A 213 16.69 0.31 19.39
C ARG A 213 16.22 -0.65 20.48
N LYS A 214 16.50 -1.96 20.30
CA LYS A 214 16.19 -3.04 21.24
C LYS A 214 17.38 -3.23 22.21
N GLU A 215 17.11 -3.77 23.41
CA GLU A 215 18.16 -4.06 24.40
C GLU A 215 19.22 -5.03 23.85
N GLU A 216 18.80 -6.05 23.10
CA GLU A 216 19.68 -6.89 22.29
C GLU A 216 19.45 -6.54 20.81
N ALA A 217 20.50 -6.11 20.13
CA ALA A 217 20.41 -5.75 18.70
C ALA A 217 19.94 -6.95 17.87
N GLU A 218 18.88 -6.75 17.11
CA GLU A 218 18.41 -7.74 16.15
C GLU A 218 19.18 -7.58 14.84
N ILE A 219 19.89 -8.62 14.42
CA ILE A 219 20.65 -8.64 13.17
C ILE A 219 20.07 -9.69 12.25
N LEU A 220 19.61 -9.27 11.08
CA LEU A 220 19.09 -10.12 10.01
C LEU A 220 19.99 -9.99 8.79
N LYS A 221 20.21 -11.11 8.12
CA LYS A 221 20.94 -11.15 6.85
C LYS A 221 20.04 -11.72 5.76
N PHE A 222 19.75 -10.93 4.74
CA PHE A 222 19.02 -11.32 3.55
C PHE A 222 20.01 -11.57 2.42
N HIS A 223 19.99 -12.80 1.88
CA HIS A 223 20.79 -13.21 0.73
C HIS A 223 20.07 -14.36 0.05
N GLU A 224 19.49 -14.07 -1.12
CA GLU A 224 18.52 -14.94 -1.78
C GLU A 224 19.06 -15.40 -3.16
N PRO A 225 19.96 -16.39 -3.20
CA PRO A 225 20.60 -16.82 -4.46
C PRO A 225 19.63 -17.43 -5.46
N ASP A 226 18.47 -17.93 -5.00
CA ASP A 226 17.40 -18.46 -5.87
C ASP A 226 16.59 -17.33 -6.55
N GLY A 227 16.81 -16.08 -6.20
CA GLY A 227 16.18 -14.93 -6.80
C GLY A 227 14.65 -14.96 -6.74
N ILE A 228 13.98 -14.56 -7.83
CA ILE A 228 12.51 -14.52 -7.88
C ILE A 228 11.87 -15.92 -7.81
N ILE A 229 12.61 -16.99 -8.07
CA ILE A 229 12.14 -18.36 -7.82
C ILE A 229 11.97 -18.59 -6.32
N GLY A 230 12.96 -18.19 -5.52
CA GLY A 230 12.90 -18.20 -4.06
C GLY A 230 11.77 -17.34 -3.53
N PHE A 231 11.55 -16.17 -4.15
CA PHE A 231 10.46 -15.26 -3.80
C PHE A 231 9.08 -15.91 -3.96
N ILE A 232 8.82 -16.58 -5.10
CA ILE A 232 7.58 -17.33 -5.31
C ILE A 232 7.40 -18.43 -4.26
N LYS A 233 8.48 -19.18 -3.96
CA LYS A 233 8.44 -20.24 -2.95
C LYS A 233 8.12 -19.68 -1.55
N ASP A 234 8.70 -18.54 -1.18
CA ASP A 234 8.41 -17.89 0.11
C ASP A 234 6.96 -17.39 0.18
N MET A 235 6.46 -16.74 -0.89
CA MET A 235 5.05 -16.30 -0.98
C MET A 235 4.06 -17.46 -0.88
N ASN A 236 4.45 -18.64 -1.32
CA ASN A 236 3.58 -19.82 -1.34
C ASN A 236 3.93 -20.85 -0.25
N LYS A 237 4.83 -20.54 0.70
CA LYS A 237 5.31 -21.51 1.71
C LYS A 237 4.21 -22.12 2.60
N ALA A 238 3.11 -21.36 2.81
CA ALA A 238 1.95 -21.82 3.58
C ALA A 238 0.84 -22.41 2.69
N LYS A 239 1.05 -22.49 1.36
CA LYS A 239 0.04 -22.87 0.37
C LYS A 239 0.42 -24.21 -0.26
N GLU A 240 -0.55 -24.88 -0.87
CA GLU A 240 -0.35 -26.14 -1.58
C GLU A 240 -0.05 -25.86 -3.07
N PRO A 241 1.21 -26.01 -3.54
CA PRO A 241 1.55 -25.74 -4.93
C PRO A 241 1.02 -26.85 -5.86
N VAL A 242 0.53 -26.44 -7.02
CA VAL A 242 0.02 -27.38 -8.05
C VAL A 242 1.14 -27.92 -8.93
N HIS A 243 2.24 -27.20 -9.05
CA HIS A 243 3.42 -27.55 -9.86
C HIS A 243 4.66 -26.82 -9.33
N ASP A 244 5.84 -27.20 -9.80
CA ASP A 244 7.08 -26.47 -9.54
C ASP A 244 7.06 -25.06 -10.13
N VAL A 245 7.88 -24.14 -9.59
CA VAL A 245 7.96 -22.76 -10.09
C VAL A 245 8.39 -22.76 -11.56
N ILE A 246 7.58 -22.13 -12.39
CA ILE A 246 7.91 -21.84 -13.79
C ILE A 246 8.74 -20.57 -13.82
N TYR A 247 9.91 -20.62 -14.44
CA TYR A 247 10.82 -19.50 -14.57
C TYR A 247 11.15 -19.23 -16.04
N PHE A 248 11.20 -17.97 -16.43
CA PHE A 248 11.62 -17.54 -17.75
C PHE A 248 12.38 -16.22 -17.70
N THR A 249 13.26 -16.01 -18.64
CA THR A 249 14.01 -14.76 -18.80
C THR A 249 14.35 -14.54 -20.26
N GLY A 250 14.52 -13.28 -20.64
CA GLY A 250 14.95 -12.91 -21.98
C GLY A 250 15.24 -11.42 -22.10
N GLU A 251 15.81 -11.02 -23.22
CA GLU A 251 16.13 -9.64 -23.53
C GLU A 251 15.68 -9.30 -24.96
N SER A 252 15.06 -8.15 -25.12
CA SER A 252 14.68 -7.60 -26.43
C SER A 252 14.64 -6.09 -26.36
N GLU A 253 15.09 -5.42 -27.41
CA GLU A 253 15.10 -3.95 -27.52
C GLU A 253 15.81 -3.24 -26.33
N GLY A 254 16.83 -3.89 -25.72
CA GLY A 254 17.55 -3.35 -24.55
C GLY A 254 16.79 -3.47 -23.23
N ILE A 255 15.63 -4.10 -23.22
CA ILE A 255 14.83 -4.38 -22.01
C ILE A 255 15.02 -5.85 -21.64
N THR A 256 15.53 -6.11 -20.44
CA THR A 256 15.60 -7.45 -19.87
C THR A 256 14.29 -7.75 -19.13
N VAL A 257 13.73 -8.92 -19.34
CA VAL A 257 12.51 -9.41 -18.66
C VAL A 257 12.85 -10.68 -17.91
N GLU A 258 12.40 -10.79 -16.70
CA GLU A 258 12.51 -11.97 -15.87
C GLU A 258 11.16 -12.23 -15.20
N GLY A 259 10.69 -13.46 -15.26
CA GLY A 259 9.40 -13.84 -14.70
C GLY A 259 9.44 -15.19 -14.01
N ALA A 260 8.77 -15.28 -12.88
CA ALA A 260 8.53 -16.55 -12.19
C ALA A 260 7.05 -16.65 -11.83
N LEU A 261 6.48 -17.86 -11.93
CA LEU A 261 5.09 -18.09 -11.58
C LEU A 261 4.84 -19.51 -11.06
N GLN A 262 3.83 -19.64 -10.22
CA GLN A 262 3.38 -20.91 -9.68
C GLN A 262 1.88 -20.85 -9.38
N TYR A 263 1.16 -21.94 -9.65
CA TYR A 263 -0.22 -22.07 -9.21
C TYR A 263 -0.29 -22.76 -7.87
N VAL A 264 -1.22 -22.29 -7.06
CA VAL A 264 -1.58 -22.86 -5.76
C VAL A 264 -3.06 -23.26 -5.75
N ASN A 265 -3.44 -24.14 -4.83
CA ASN A 265 -4.82 -24.61 -4.71
C ASN A 265 -5.72 -23.58 -4.00
N GLU A 266 -5.69 -22.35 -4.51
CA GLU A 266 -6.49 -21.22 -4.03
C GLU A 266 -7.19 -20.52 -5.21
N PHE A 267 -8.06 -19.53 -4.92
CA PHE A 267 -8.87 -18.86 -5.93
C PHE A 267 -8.47 -17.39 -6.17
N HIS A 268 -7.31 -16.97 -5.70
CA HIS A 268 -6.85 -15.58 -5.80
C HIS A 268 -5.66 -15.44 -6.75
N GLU A 269 -5.65 -14.33 -7.50
CA GLU A 269 -4.50 -13.90 -8.30
C GLU A 269 -3.57 -13.05 -7.41
N ASN A 270 -2.26 -13.37 -7.39
CA ASN A 270 -1.23 -12.56 -6.75
C ASN A 270 -0.08 -12.33 -7.73
N VAL A 271 -0.13 -11.23 -8.48
CA VAL A 271 0.85 -10.90 -9.51
C VAL A 271 1.56 -9.61 -9.16
N LEU A 272 2.86 -9.71 -8.85
CA LEU A 272 3.71 -8.57 -8.52
C LEU A 272 4.50 -8.12 -9.75
N GLY A 273 4.60 -6.81 -9.94
CA GLY A 273 5.37 -6.20 -11.02
C GLY A 273 6.46 -5.27 -10.51
N PHE A 274 7.65 -5.38 -11.09
CA PHE A 274 8.80 -4.56 -10.74
C PHE A 274 9.44 -3.98 -12.00
N CYS A 275 9.85 -2.73 -11.93
CA CYS A 275 10.66 -2.09 -12.95
C CYS A 275 11.90 -1.47 -12.30
N ASN A 276 13.10 -1.90 -12.71
CA ASN A 276 14.38 -1.47 -12.11
C ASN A 276 14.37 -1.59 -10.57
N ASN A 277 13.92 -2.75 -10.06
CA ASN A 277 13.78 -3.07 -8.63
C ASN A 277 12.71 -2.24 -7.86
N ILE A 278 11.96 -1.38 -8.54
CA ILE A 278 10.88 -0.62 -7.94
C ILE A 278 9.58 -1.40 -8.06
N TYR A 279 8.90 -1.62 -6.95
CA TYR A 279 7.58 -2.24 -6.93
C TYR A 279 6.53 -1.31 -7.51
N ASN A 280 5.80 -1.79 -8.51
CA ASN A 280 4.72 -1.06 -9.14
C ASN A 280 3.37 -1.53 -8.57
N ALA A 281 2.97 -0.96 -7.44
CA ALA A 281 1.78 -1.38 -6.69
C ALA A 281 0.48 -1.29 -7.51
N GLU A 282 0.37 -0.31 -8.41
CA GLU A 282 -0.74 -0.14 -9.34
C GLU A 282 -0.50 -0.85 -10.69
N GLY A 283 0.55 -1.68 -10.77
CA GLY A 283 0.91 -2.43 -11.95
C GLY A 283 1.55 -1.58 -13.05
N GLY A 284 1.07 -1.75 -14.27
CA GLY A 284 1.57 -1.02 -15.43
C GLY A 284 1.64 -1.88 -16.69
N THR A 285 2.22 -1.27 -17.72
CA THR A 285 2.27 -1.84 -19.09
C THR A 285 2.97 -3.19 -19.15
N HIS A 286 4.03 -3.41 -18.36
CA HIS A 286 4.74 -4.68 -18.26
C HIS A 286 3.83 -5.82 -17.77
N LEU A 287 3.03 -5.59 -16.72
CA LEU A 287 2.06 -6.59 -16.25
C LEU A 287 0.93 -6.81 -17.25
N THR A 288 0.48 -5.75 -17.95
CA THR A 288 -0.51 -5.88 -19.01
C THR A 288 0.03 -6.77 -20.15
N GLY A 289 1.28 -6.57 -20.55
CA GLY A 289 1.96 -7.40 -21.55
C GLY A 289 2.01 -8.87 -21.14
N PHE A 290 2.45 -9.15 -19.91
CA PHE A 290 2.47 -10.50 -19.35
C PHE A 290 1.09 -11.15 -19.31
N LYS A 291 0.10 -10.48 -18.68
CA LYS A 291 -1.26 -11.00 -18.50
C LYS A 291 -1.93 -11.32 -19.83
N THR A 292 -1.74 -10.48 -20.83
CA THR A 292 -2.30 -10.69 -22.17
C THR A 292 -1.63 -11.87 -22.87
N ALA A 293 -0.30 -11.91 -22.91
CA ALA A 293 0.45 -12.99 -23.56
C ALA A 293 0.13 -14.34 -22.92
N PHE A 294 0.18 -14.40 -21.59
CA PHE A 294 -0.10 -15.64 -20.85
C PHE A 294 -1.50 -16.16 -21.10
N THR A 295 -2.51 -15.27 -21.08
CA THR A 295 -3.91 -15.66 -21.37
C THR A 295 -4.05 -16.24 -22.78
N ASN A 296 -3.39 -15.63 -23.75
CA ASN A 296 -3.43 -16.09 -25.15
C ASN A 296 -2.76 -17.47 -25.29
N ILE A 297 -1.60 -17.68 -24.68
CA ILE A 297 -0.87 -18.96 -24.70
C ILE A 297 -1.77 -20.08 -24.17
N ILE A 298 -2.34 -19.89 -22.99
CA ILE A 298 -3.18 -20.91 -22.34
C ILE A 298 -4.43 -21.22 -23.18
N ASN A 299 -5.07 -20.23 -23.79
CA ASN A 299 -6.20 -20.45 -24.68
C ASN A 299 -5.80 -21.19 -25.97
N THR A 300 -4.63 -20.89 -26.54
CA THR A 300 -4.11 -21.59 -27.72
C THR A 300 -3.90 -23.07 -27.40
N TYR A 301 -3.17 -23.38 -26.35
CA TYR A 301 -2.93 -24.79 -25.96
C TYR A 301 -4.21 -25.50 -25.50
N ALA A 302 -5.14 -24.83 -24.86
CA ALA A 302 -6.42 -25.43 -24.49
C ALA A 302 -7.22 -25.89 -25.73
N ARG A 303 -7.10 -25.16 -26.86
CA ARG A 303 -7.69 -25.55 -28.14
C ARG A 303 -6.91 -26.68 -28.82
N GLU A 304 -5.59 -26.59 -28.88
CA GLU A 304 -4.73 -27.62 -29.47
C GLU A 304 -4.89 -28.96 -28.76
N LEU A 305 -5.04 -28.96 -27.45
CA LEU A 305 -5.31 -30.14 -26.62
C LEU A 305 -6.78 -30.60 -26.63
N ASN A 306 -7.66 -29.93 -27.40
CA ASN A 306 -9.10 -30.21 -27.48
C ASN A 306 -9.86 -30.11 -26.14
N ILE A 307 -9.32 -29.36 -25.16
CA ILE A 307 -10.00 -29.06 -23.91
C ILE A 307 -11.08 -28.01 -24.18
N LEU A 308 -10.79 -26.99 -25.00
CA LEU A 308 -11.76 -26.06 -25.55
C LEU A 308 -12.11 -26.52 -27.00
N LYS A 309 -13.39 -26.79 -27.27
CA LYS A 309 -13.90 -27.08 -28.59
C LYS A 309 -14.03 -25.81 -29.42
N GLU A 310 -14.17 -25.94 -30.73
CA GLU A 310 -14.26 -24.84 -31.69
C GLU A 310 -15.38 -23.82 -31.34
N LYS A 311 -16.49 -24.30 -30.77
CA LYS A 311 -17.64 -23.49 -30.34
C LYS A 311 -17.55 -22.93 -28.91
N ASP A 312 -16.56 -23.36 -28.13
CA ASP A 312 -16.42 -22.90 -26.75
C ASP A 312 -15.81 -21.51 -26.71
N LEU A 313 -16.28 -20.69 -25.75
CA LEU A 313 -15.65 -19.41 -25.47
C LEU A 313 -14.26 -19.63 -24.83
N ASN A 314 -13.32 -18.78 -25.14
CA ASN A 314 -12.02 -18.75 -24.52
C ASN A 314 -12.15 -18.54 -22.99
N PHE A 315 -11.18 -19.05 -22.25
CA PHE A 315 -10.99 -18.66 -20.85
C PHE A 315 -10.73 -17.15 -20.77
N THR A 316 -11.33 -16.49 -19.81
CA THR A 316 -11.02 -15.08 -19.52
C THR A 316 -9.64 -14.95 -18.87
N GLY A 317 -9.08 -13.76 -18.86
CA GLY A 317 -7.84 -13.50 -18.13
C GLY A 317 -7.95 -13.86 -16.65
N ALA A 318 -9.08 -13.58 -16.02
CA ALA A 318 -9.34 -13.95 -14.63
C ALA A 318 -9.38 -15.48 -14.43
N ASP A 319 -10.04 -16.24 -15.35
CA ASP A 319 -10.02 -17.71 -15.29
C ASP A 319 -8.61 -18.27 -15.34
N VAL A 320 -7.79 -17.73 -16.28
CA VAL A 320 -6.42 -18.19 -16.50
C VAL A 320 -5.50 -17.89 -15.32
N ARG A 321 -5.68 -16.76 -14.66
CA ARG A 321 -4.80 -16.34 -13.55
C ARG A 321 -5.32 -16.70 -12.17
N ASN A 322 -6.45 -17.37 -12.09
CA ASN A 322 -7.02 -17.84 -10.83
C ASN A 322 -6.08 -18.85 -10.15
N GLY A 323 -5.70 -18.61 -8.91
CA GLY A 323 -4.72 -19.41 -8.16
C GLY A 323 -3.26 -19.17 -8.55
N MET A 324 -2.96 -18.14 -9.38
CA MET A 324 -1.60 -17.82 -9.80
C MET A 324 -0.91 -16.90 -8.80
N THR A 325 0.30 -17.26 -8.39
CA THR A 325 1.29 -16.36 -7.81
C THR A 325 2.38 -16.11 -8.85
N ALA A 326 2.67 -14.85 -9.19
CA ALA A 326 3.68 -14.49 -10.19
C ALA A 326 4.47 -13.24 -9.80
N VAL A 327 5.74 -13.22 -10.15
CA VAL A 327 6.62 -12.06 -10.06
C VAL A 327 7.17 -11.78 -11.46
N ILE A 328 6.94 -10.57 -11.96
CA ILE A 328 7.43 -10.09 -13.25
C ILE A 328 8.32 -8.88 -12.99
N THR A 329 9.59 -8.99 -13.32
CA THR A 329 10.54 -7.89 -13.19
C THR A 329 11.14 -7.54 -14.54
N ILE A 330 11.30 -6.24 -14.78
CA ILE A 330 11.98 -5.75 -15.98
C ILE A 330 13.11 -4.80 -15.61
N LYS A 331 14.18 -4.83 -16.41
CA LYS A 331 15.22 -3.79 -16.42
C LYS A 331 15.06 -2.98 -17.68
N HIS A 332 14.63 -1.72 -17.50
CA HIS A 332 14.31 -0.81 -18.59
C HIS A 332 15.32 0.36 -18.59
N PRO A 333 15.92 0.74 -19.73
CA PRO A 333 16.88 1.83 -19.76
C PRO A 333 16.25 3.21 -19.47
N ASP A 334 15.03 3.45 -19.92
CA ASP A 334 14.32 4.75 -19.75
C ASP A 334 12.87 4.50 -19.27
N PRO A 335 12.65 4.09 -18.00
CA PRO A 335 11.31 3.83 -17.52
C PRO A 335 10.55 5.12 -17.23
N ARG A 336 9.24 5.11 -17.58
CA ARG A 336 8.31 6.21 -17.35
C ARG A 336 7.21 5.76 -16.41
N PHE A 337 6.97 6.53 -15.36
CA PHE A 337 5.99 6.21 -14.35
C PHE A 337 4.90 7.29 -14.28
N GLU A 338 3.70 6.89 -13.91
CA GLU A 338 2.67 7.82 -13.51
C GLU A 338 2.99 8.33 -12.10
N GLY A 339 3.56 9.55 -12.01
CA GLY A 339 3.87 10.24 -10.76
C GLY A 339 5.22 9.89 -10.10
N GLN A 340 5.55 10.65 -9.05
CA GLN A 340 6.83 10.58 -8.35
C GLN A 340 7.00 9.29 -7.52
N THR A 341 5.92 8.73 -7.01
CA THR A 341 5.92 7.50 -6.20
C THR A 341 6.17 6.23 -7.00
N LYS A 342 6.23 6.32 -8.35
CA LYS A 342 6.57 5.24 -9.29
C LYS A 342 5.67 3.99 -9.17
N THR A 343 4.43 4.18 -8.72
CA THR A 343 3.48 3.09 -8.46
C THR A 343 2.98 2.39 -9.72
N LYS A 344 3.03 3.06 -10.89
CA LYS A 344 2.55 2.52 -12.15
C LYS A 344 3.50 2.83 -13.29
N LEU A 345 3.88 1.80 -14.05
CA LEU A 345 4.71 1.94 -15.25
C LEU A 345 3.85 2.22 -16.48
N ASP A 346 4.27 3.21 -17.31
CA ASP A 346 3.51 3.66 -18.51
C ASP A 346 4.23 3.46 -19.85
N ASN A 347 5.32 2.72 -19.88
CA ASN A 347 6.09 2.44 -21.08
C ASN A 347 5.37 1.47 -22.04
N GLN A 348 4.98 1.89 -23.23
CA GLN A 348 4.32 1.02 -24.22
C GLN A 348 5.26 -0.04 -24.82
N ASP A 349 6.54 0.26 -24.96
CA ASP A 349 7.58 -0.69 -25.36
C ASP A 349 7.74 -1.83 -24.34
N ALA A 350 7.64 -1.54 -23.06
CA ALA A 350 7.66 -2.56 -22.01
C ALA A 350 6.54 -3.61 -22.19
N ALA A 351 5.30 -3.17 -22.48
CA ALA A 351 4.19 -4.09 -22.74
C ALA A 351 4.51 -5.03 -23.91
N LYS A 352 5.04 -4.49 -24.99
CA LYS A 352 5.36 -5.23 -26.22
C LYS A 352 6.48 -6.25 -25.98
N VAL A 353 7.57 -5.81 -25.33
CA VAL A 353 8.73 -6.67 -25.05
C VAL A 353 8.37 -7.78 -24.08
N VAL A 354 7.67 -7.44 -22.97
CA VAL A 354 7.23 -8.45 -22.00
C VAL A 354 6.28 -9.46 -22.66
N SER A 355 5.32 -8.99 -23.47
CA SER A 355 4.41 -9.89 -24.20
C SER A 355 5.17 -10.85 -25.13
N LYS A 356 6.15 -10.35 -25.88
CA LYS A 356 6.98 -11.14 -26.79
C LYS A 356 7.78 -12.20 -26.03
N ILE A 357 8.56 -11.78 -25.01
CA ILE A 357 9.43 -12.72 -24.26
C ILE A 357 8.59 -13.74 -23.50
N THR A 358 7.50 -13.33 -22.86
CA THR A 358 6.56 -14.23 -22.21
C THR A 358 6.03 -15.27 -23.21
N GLY A 359 5.66 -14.81 -24.42
CA GLY A 359 5.19 -15.68 -25.49
C GLY A 359 6.22 -16.74 -25.89
N GLU A 360 7.40 -16.30 -26.27
CA GLU A 360 8.47 -17.17 -26.78
C GLU A 360 8.96 -18.16 -25.72
N GLU A 361 9.21 -17.71 -24.49
CA GLU A 361 9.81 -18.54 -23.45
C GLU A 361 8.80 -19.51 -22.81
N LEU A 362 7.55 -19.07 -22.57
CA LEU A 362 6.54 -19.97 -22.01
C LEU A 362 6.05 -21.01 -23.01
N ILE A 363 5.96 -20.70 -24.31
CA ILE A 363 5.69 -21.71 -25.33
C ILE A 363 6.81 -22.76 -25.31
N ARG A 364 8.08 -22.33 -25.32
CA ARG A 364 9.23 -23.22 -25.23
C ARG A 364 9.24 -24.08 -23.95
N TYR A 365 8.80 -23.50 -22.84
CA TYR A 365 8.69 -24.22 -21.56
C TYR A 365 7.57 -25.26 -21.62
N PHE A 366 6.37 -24.90 -22.07
CA PHE A 366 5.21 -25.79 -22.09
C PHE A 366 5.32 -26.92 -23.10
N ASP A 367 5.99 -26.70 -24.23
CA ASP A 367 6.30 -27.77 -25.19
C ASP A 367 7.13 -28.88 -24.57
N ARG A 368 7.94 -28.57 -23.56
CA ARG A 368 8.78 -29.55 -22.85
C ARG A 368 8.12 -30.08 -21.57
N ASN A 369 7.11 -29.38 -21.04
CA ASN A 369 6.50 -29.67 -19.74
C ASN A 369 4.97 -29.76 -19.85
N LEU A 370 4.52 -30.73 -20.67
CA LEU A 370 3.10 -30.90 -20.99
C LEU A 370 2.22 -31.18 -19.77
N GLU A 371 2.73 -31.88 -18.75
CA GLU A 371 1.97 -32.16 -17.53
C GLU A 371 1.73 -30.88 -16.72
N THR A 372 2.74 -30.01 -16.60
CA THR A 372 2.58 -28.68 -15.98
C THR A 372 1.55 -27.84 -16.73
N LEU A 373 1.59 -27.85 -18.07
CA LEU A 373 0.61 -27.16 -18.90
C LEU A 373 -0.82 -27.66 -18.64
N LYS A 374 -1.02 -28.98 -18.55
CA LYS A 374 -2.32 -29.58 -18.25
C LYS A 374 -2.83 -29.15 -16.86
N HIS A 375 -1.96 -29.09 -15.87
CA HIS A 375 -2.32 -28.58 -14.54
C HIS A 375 -2.79 -27.12 -14.58
N VAL A 376 -2.05 -26.25 -15.28
CA VAL A 376 -2.40 -24.83 -15.45
C VAL A 376 -3.74 -24.68 -16.18
N ILE A 377 -3.95 -25.40 -17.28
CA ILE A 377 -5.24 -25.39 -18.00
C ILE A 377 -6.36 -25.95 -17.10
N GLY A 378 -6.09 -26.97 -16.30
CA GLY A 378 -7.04 -27.52 -15.34
C GLY A 378 -7.49 -26.51 -14.29
N CYS A 379 -6.59 -25.64 -13.82
CA CYS A 379 -6.93 -24.53 -12.94
C CYS A 379 -7.86 -23.52 -13.64
N ALA A 380 -7.52 -23.12 -14.88
CA ALA A 380 -8.35 -22.23 -15.69
C ALA A 380 -9.75 -22.82 -15.98
N GLU A 381 -9.82 -24.12 -16.27
CA GLU A 381 -11.09 -24.82 -16.50
C GLU A 381 -11.97 -24.85 -15.24
N LYS A 382 -11.37 -25.12 -14.06
CA LYS A 382 -12.08 -25.07 -12.78
C LYS A 382 -12.63 -23.66 -12.51
N ALA A 383 -11.80 -22.63 -12.68
CA ALA A 383 -12.19 -21.23 -12.50
C ALA A 383 -13.33 -20.82 -13.45
N ALA A 384 -13.23 -21.18 -14.75
CA ALA A 384 -14.28 -20.92 -15.72
C ALA A 384 -15.60 -21.63 -15.41
N LYS A 385 -15.55 -22.86 -14.87
CA LYS A 385 -16.75 -23.57 -14.41
C LYS A 385 -17.42 -22.86 -13.23
N ILE A 386 -16.64 -22.41 -12.25
CA ILE A 386 -17.13 -21.67 -11.10
C ILE A 386 -17.77 -20.37 -11.57
N ARG A 387 -17.05 -19.54 -12.36
CA ARG A 387 -17.57 -18.28 -12.92
C ARG A 387 -18.89 -18.46 -13.67
N LYS A 388 -18.99 -19.46 -14.57
CA LYS A 388 -20.22 -19.76 -15.31
C LYS A 388 -21.38 -20.17 -14.40
N ALA A 389 -21.11 -20.93 -13.32
CA ALA A 389 -22.11 -21.29 -12.34
C ALA A 389 -22.61 -20.04 -11.57
N GLU A 390 -21.70 -19.14 -11.21
CA GLU A 390 -22.01 -17.87 -10.55
C GLU A 390 -22.80 -16.91 -11.45
N GLU A 391 -22.39 -16.73 -12.71
CA GLU A 391 -23.14 -15.95 -13.70
C GLU A 391 -24.57 -16.47 -13.85
N LYS A 392 -24.73 -17.80 -13.89
CA LYS A 392 -26.05 -18.42 -13.96
C LYS A 392 -26.87 -18.21 -12.68
N ALA A 393 -26.23 -18.28 -11.51
CA ALA A 393 -26.87 -17.97 -10.24
C ALA A 393 -27.28 -16.49 -10.15
N LYS A 394 -26.39 -15.57 -10.55
CA LYS A 394 -26.66 -14.12 -10.65
C LYS A 394 -27.82 -13.83 -11.60
N THR A 395 -27.83 -14.40 -12.81
CA THR A 395 -28.90 -14.22 -13.79
C THR A 395 -30.23 -14.74 -13.25
N ASN A 396 -30.24 -15.89 -12.56
CA ASN A 396 -31.45 -16.41 -11.92
C ASN A 396 -31.94 -15.52 -10.77
N LEU A 397 -31.04 -14.90 -10.02
CA LEU A 397 -31.40 -13.95 -8.96
C LEU A 397 -31.92 -12.63 -9.53
N LEU A 398 -31.29 -12.09 -10.58
CA LEU A 398 -31.70 -10.85 -11.24
C LEU A 398 -33.02 -11.00 -12.02
N THR A 399 -33.27 -12.17 -12.64
CA THR A 399 -34.54 -12.43 -13.35
C THR A 399 -35.71 -12.75 -12.41
N LYS A 400 -35.45 -13.27 -11.19
CA LYS A 400 -36.49 -13.49 -10.17
C LYS A 400 -36.80 -12.25 -9.33
N GLN A 401 -35.92 -11.28 -9.30
CA GLN A 401 -36.15 -9.97 -8.70
C GLN A 401 -36.45 -8.95 -9.80
N LYS A 402 -37.73 -8.77 -10.18
CA LYS A 402 -38.19 -7.43 -10.53
C LYS A 402 -37.74 -6.55 -9.39
N PHE A 403 -36.88 -5.57 -9.68
CA PHE A 403 -36.40 -4.59 -8.69
C PHE A 403 -37.62 -3.96 -8.00
N SER A 404 -38.09 -4.60 -6.96
CA SER A 404 -38.95 -3.98 -5.99
C SER A 404 -38.02 -3.11 -5.15
N PHE A 405 -38.31 -1.85 -5.06
CA PHE A 405 -37.68 -0.86 -4.18
C PHE A 405 -37.88 -1.18 -2.70
N ASP A 406 -38.42 -2.31 -2.36
CA ASP A 406 -38.58 -2.86 -1.02
C ASP A 406 -37.25 -3.53 -0.58
N SER A 407 -36.29 -2.70 -0.22
CA SER A 407 -35.29 -3.07 0.77
C SER A 407 -36.05 -3.40 2.06
N ASN A 408 -36.36 -4.63 2.37
CA ASN A 408 -36.92 -5.19 3.61
C ASN A 408 -37.29 -4.20 4.76
N GLY A 409 -37.67 -2.96 4.49
CA GLY A 409 -37.96 -1.89 5.45
C GLY A 409 -36.77 -1.43 6.31
N LYS A 410 -35.56 -1.96 6.10
CA LYS A 410 -34.39 -1.63 6.93
C LYS A 410 -33.71 -0.33 6.53
N LEU A 411 -33.52 -0.08 5.22
CA LEU A 411 -32.85 1.12 4.73
C LEU A 411 -33.76 2.35 4.91
N ALA A 412 -33.33 3.30 5.72
CA ALA A 412 -33.93 4.63 5.76
C ALA A 412 -33.17 5.53 4.76
N ASN A 413 -33.64 5.59 3.53
CA ASN A 413 -32.99 6.34 2.46
C ASN A 413 -33.05 7.87 2.67
N CYS A 414 -32.16 8.63 2.02
CA CYS A 414 -32.22 10.09 1.95
C CYS A 414 -33.13 10.55 0.78
N GLU A 415 -33.51 11.82 0.82
CA GLU A 415 -34.41 12.42 -0.16
C GLU A 415 -33.68 12.81 -1.45
N SER A 416 -32.43 13.24 -1.34
CA SER A 416 -31.61 13.61 -2.49
C SER A 416 -31.31 12.42 -3.40
N LYS A 417 -31.32 12.67 -4.71
CA LYS A 417 -30.86 11.74 -5.75
C LYS A 417 -29.47 12.08 -6.28
N ASP A 418 -28.89 13.17 -5.81
CA ASP A 418 -27.53 13.60 -6.17
C ASP A 418 -26.53 12.83 -5.33
N ALA A 419 -25.94 11.78 -5.92
CA ALA A 419 -25.00 10.89 -5.24
C ALA A 419 -23.81 11.64 -4.62
N SER A 420 -23.35 12.73 -5.24
CA SER A 420 -22.22 13.52 -4.78
C SER A 420 -22.43 14.17 -3.41
N LYS A 421 -23.70 14.38 -3.02
CA LYS A 421 -24.11 14.98 -1.74
C LYS A 421 -24.57 13.95 -0.72
N CYS A 422 -24.89 12.72 -1.16
CA CYS A 422 -25.48 11.71 -0.32
C CYS A 422 -24.41 10.90 0.42
N GLU A 423 -24.75 10.50 1.63
CA GLU A 423 -23.94 9.60 2.44
C GLU A 423 -24.81 8.55 3.14
N ILE A 424 -24.25 7.36 3.33
CA ILE A 424 -24.94 6.25 4.01
C ILE A 424 -24.15 5.80 5.22
N PHE A 425 -24.84 5.69 6.36
CA PHE A 425 -24.28 5.14 7.59
C PHE A 425 -24.74 3.68 7.74
N ILE A 426 -23.78 2.77 7.84
CA ILE A 426 -24.01 1.38 8.21
C ILE A 426 -23.89 1.30 9.72
N VAL A 427 -25.02 1.03 10.38
CA VAL A 427 -25.13 1.16 11.84
C VAL A 427 -25.32 -0.21 12.46
N GLU A 428 -24.57 -0.49 13.54
CA GLU A 428 -24.71 -1.72 14.30
C GLU A 428 -26.02 -1.74 15.10
N GLY A 429 -26.85 -2.75 14.81
CA GLY A 429 -28.07 -3.03 15.54
C GLY A 429 -29.27 -2.11 15.24
N ASP A 430 -30.45 -2.60 15.58
CA ASP A 430 -31.71 -1.89 15.35
C ASP A 430 -31.91 -0.72 16.35
N SER A 431 -31.34 -0.80 17.56
CA SER A 431 -31.43 0.25 18.59
C SER A 431 -30.69 1.53 18.18
N ALA A 432 -29.37 1.41 17.92
CA ALA A 432 -28.57 2.53 17.43
C ALA A 432 -29.07 3.03 16.07
N GLY A 433 -29.53 2.11 15.21
CA GLY A 433 -30.20 2.43 13.95
C GLY A 433 -31.46 3.27 14.13
N GLY A 434 -32.23 3.08 15.21
CA GLY A 434 -33.40 3.89 15.58
C GLY A 434 -33.02 5.32 15.95
N SER A 435 -32.05 5.49 16.85
CA SER A 435 -31.51 6.79 17.24
C SER A 435 -30.91 7.53 16.04
N ALA A 436 -30.12 6.86 15.20
CA ALA A 436 -29.52 7.42 14.01
C ALA A 436 -30.57 7.86 12.97
N LYS A 437 -31.66 7.09 12.77
CA LYS A 437 -32.77 7.47 11.89
C LYS A 437 -33.48 8.74 12.35
N THR A 438 -33.56 8.96 13.67
CA THR A 438 -34.12 10.17 14.26
C THR A 438 -33.18 11.36 14.14
N ALA A 439 -31.91 11.14 14.41
CA ALA A 439 -30.86 12.16 14.45
C ALA A 439 -30.45 12.69 13.06
N ARG A 440 -30.51 11.87 12.00
CA ARG A 440 -29.94 12.17 10.67
C ARG A 440 -30.57 13.38 9.99
N ASN A 441 -29.79 13.98 9.09
CA ASN A 441 -30.36 14.89 8.09
C ASN A 441 -30.97 14.09 6.94
N ARG A 442 -32.30 14.06 6.85
CA ARG A 442 -33.05 13.28 5.85
C ARG A 442 -32.76 13.71 4.41
N ALA A 443 -32.35 14.95 4.20
CA ALA A 443 -32.11 15.45 2.86
C ALA A 443 -30.98 14.68 2.15
N TYR A 444 -29.91 14.30 2.87
CA TYR A 444 -28.72 13.68 2.23
C TYR A 444 -28.12 12.49 3.01
N GLN A 445 -28.60 12.18 4.22
CA GLN A 445 -28.10 11.05 5.01
C GLN A 445 -29.07 9.87 4.98
N ALA A 446 -28.55 8.70 4.59
CA ALA A 446 -29.25 7.42 4.68
C ALA A 446 -28.72 6.59 5.86
N ILE A 447 -29.57 5.79 6.49
CA ILE A 447 -29.21 4.88 7.59
C ILE A 447 -29.59 3.45 7.19
N LEU A 448 -28.60 2.57 7.30
CA LEU A 448 -28.75 1.13 7.08
C LEU A 448 -28.35 0.37 8.35
N PRO A 449 -29.31 -0.02 9.20
CA PRO A 449 -29.02 -0.90 10.32
C PRO A 449 -28.66 -2.31 9.83
N ILE A 450 -27.60 -2.89 10.39
CA ILE A 450 -27.24 -4.30 10.17
C ILE A 450 -27.42 -5.08 11.46
N ARG A 451 -27.88 -6.35 11.36
CA ARG A 451 -28.13 -7.19 12.52
C ARG A 451 -26.92 -8.04 12.85
N GLY A 452 -26.16 -7.60 13.83
CA GLY A 452 -25.01 -8.34 14.36
C GLY A 452 -23.88 -8.53 13.34
N LYS A 453 -23.06 -9.54 13.56
CA LYS A 453 -21.89 -9.85 12.73
C LYS A 453 -22.33 -10.38 11.38
N ILE A 454 -21.92 -9.71 10.29
CA ILE A 454 -22.15 -10.20 8.93
C ILE A 454 -21.31 -11.46 8.66
N LEU A 455 -21.61 -12.14 7.57
CA LEU A 455 -20.82 -13.30 7.13
C LEU A 455 -19.37 -12.89 6.87
N ASN A 456 -18.42 -13.66 7.43
CA ASN A 456 -17.02 -13.52 7.04
C ASN A 456 -16.81 -14.04 5.62
N VAL A 457 -16.67 -13.12 4.67
CA VAL A 457 -16.57 -13.42 3.23
C VAL A 457 -15.25 -14.07 2.85
N GLU A 458 -14.20 -13.91 3.65
CA GLU A 458 -12.90 -14.56 3.43
C GLU A 458 -13.00 -16.10 3.58
N LYS A 459 -13.94 -16.58 4.40
CA LYS A 459 -14.16 -18.02 4.66
C LYS A 459 -15.33 -18.61 3.90
N ALA A 460 -16.13 -17.79 3.23
CA ALA A 460 -17.39 -18.21 2.65
C ALA A 460 -17.30 -18.37 1.14
N SER A 461 -17.98 -19.39 0.59
CA SER A 461 -18.18 -19.47 -0.85
C SER A 461 -19.08 -18.33 -1.34
N ILE A 462 -18.89 -17.92 -2.58
CA ILE A 462 -19.65 -16.82 -3.20
C ILE A 462 -21.16 -17.03 -3.13
N ASP A 463 -21.65 -18.26 -3.27
CA ASP A 463 -23.07 -18.60 -3.16
C ASP A 463 -23.62 -18.25 -1.78
N LYS A 464 -22.86 -18.49 -0.71
CA LYS A 464 -23.22 -18.12 0.66
C LYS A 464 -23.17 -16.61 0.86
N VAL A 465 -22.18 -15.92 0.27
CA VAL A 465 -22.06 -14.46 0.31
C VAL A 465 -23.28 -13.84 -0.34
N LEU A 466 -23.61 -14.25 -1.57
CA LEU A 466 -24.79 -13.78 -2.32
C LEU A 466 -26.13 -14.23 -1.72
N ALA A 467 -26.16 -15.29 -0.93
CA ALA A 467 -27.36 -15.70 -0.21
C ALA A 467 -27.61 -14.88 1.07
N ASN A 468 -26.58 -14.23 1.63
CA ASN A 468 -26.68 -13.48 2.87
C ASN A 468 -27.57 -12.24 2.71
N ALA A 469 -28.56 -12.08 3.58
CA ALA A 469 -29.57 -11.02 3.49
C ALA A 469 -28.98 -9.62 3.73
N GLU A 470 -28.04 -9.48 4.67
CA GLU A 470 -27.42 -8.20 5.00
C GLU A 470 -26.52 -7.71 3.83
N ILE A 471 -25.71 -8.62 3.26
CA ILE A 471 -24.87 -8.33 2.10
C ILE A 471 -25.72 -7.94 0.89
N LYS A 472 -26.80 -8.67 0.60
CA LYS A 472 -27.76 -8.30 -0.44
C LYS A 472 -28.34 -6.90 -0.26
N THR A 473 -28.70 -6.57 0.98
CA THR A 473 -29.26 -5.26 1.29
C THR A 473 -28.24 -4.16 1.04
N MET A 474 -26.96 -4.36 1.38
CA MET A 474 -25.87 -3.42 1.09
C MET A 474 -25.62 -3.24 -0.40
N ILE A 475 -25.53 -4.35 -1.17
CA ILE A 475 -25.36 -4.30 -2.63
C ILE A 475 -26.49 -3.48 -3.28
N ASN A 476 -27.73 -3.74 -2.89
CA ASN A 476 -28.91 -3.03 -3.39
C ASN A 476 -28.93 -1.54 -2.97
N ALA A 477 -28.49 -1.24 -1.74
CA ALA A 477 -28.43 0.12 -1.24
C ALA A 477 -27.39 0.96 -2.02
N PHE A 478 -26.19 0.43 -2.22
CA PHE A 478 -25.11 1.14 -2.91
C PHE A 478 -25.41 1.34 -4.40
N GLY A 479 -26.00 0.35 -5.07
CA GLY A 479 -26.40 0.42 -6.47
C GLY A 479 -25.27 0.26 -7.50
N CYS A 480 -24.02 0.11 -7.05
CA CYS A 480 -22.83 0.00 -7.90
C CYS A 480 -22.47 -1.45 -8.29
N GLY A 481 -23.28 -2.44 -7.85
CA GLY A 481 -23.01 -3.84 -8.14
C GLY A 481 -22.06 -4.49 -7.14
N PHE A 482 -21.46 -5.60 -7.59
CA PHE A 482 -20.65 -6.48 -6.75
C PHE A 482 -19.73 -7.28 -7.67
N SER A 483 -18.46 -7.37 -7.34
CA SER A 483 -17.46 -8.09 -8.12
C SER A 483 -16.69 -9.06 -7.26
N GLU A 484 -16.39 -10.24 -7.77
CA GLU A 484 -15.42 -11.15 -7.21
C GLU A 484 -14.10 -10.98 -7.99
N GLY A 485 -13.13 -10.32 -7.35
CA GLY A 485 -11.91 -9.93 -8.03
C GLY A 485 -12.15 -8.85 -9.11
N TYR A 486 -11.28 -8.73 -10.08
CA TYR A 486 -11.36 -7.72 -11.16
C TYR A 486 -12.44 -8.03 -12.23
N GLY A 487 -13.66 -8.37 -11.82
CA GLY A 487 -14.78 -8.66 -12.73
C GLY A 487 -15.57 -7.42 -13.10
N ASN A 488 -16.21 -7.43 -14.29
CA ASN A 488 -16.89 -6.28 -14.91
C ASN A 488 -18.28 -5.92 -14.33
N ASP A 489 -18.70 -6.49 -13.21
CA ASP A 489 -20.05 -6.29 -12.66
C ASP A 489 -20.14 -5.16 -11.64
N PHE A 490 -19.02 -4.64 -11.17
CA PHE A 490 -18.93 -3.49 -10.30
C PHE A 490 -18.74 -2.24 -11.17
N ASP A 491 -19.57 -1.23 -10.93
CA ASP A 491 -19.54 0.03 -11.67
C ASP A 491 -19.66 1.19 -10.67
N ILE A 492 -18.53 1.77 -10.31
CA ILE A 492 -18.44 2.85 -9.32
C ILE A 492 -19.26 4.06 -9.72
N THR A 493 -19.47 4.30 -11.03
CA THR A 493 -20.26 5.45 -11.53
C THR A 493 -21.75 5.36 -11.16
N LYS A 494 -22.21 4.17 -10.77
CA LYS A 494 -23.58 3.92 -10.30
C LYS A 494 -23.73 4.02 -8.79
N LEU A 495 -22.66 4.33 -8.07
CA LEU A 495 -22.69 4.49 -6.63
C LEU A 495 -23.68 5.61 -6.24
N ARG A 496 -24.55 5.32 -5.27
CA ARG A 496 -25.62 6.25 -4.86
C ARG A 496 -25.20 7.18 -3.71
N TYR A 497 -24.08 6.93 -3.09
CA TYR A 497 -23.61 7.67 -1.92
C TYR A 497 -22.13 8.01 -2.05
N ASN A 498 -21.78 9.27 -1.96
CA ASN A 498 -20.39 9.73 -2.00
C ASN A 498 -19.57 9.22 -0.80
N LYS A 499 -20.23 8.98 0.35
CA LYS A 499 -19.59 8.40 1.52
C LYS A 499 -20.38 7.21 2.05
N ILE A 500 -19.66 6.13 2.30
CA ILE A 500 -20.12 4.94 3.02
C ILE A 500 -19.43 4.97 4.38
N ILE A 501 -20.19 5.17 5.46
CA ILE A 501 -19.66 5.42 6.78
C ILE A 501 -20.03 4.24 7.68
N ILE A 502 -19.03 3.52 8.16
CA ILE A 502 -19.20 2.46 9.15
C ILE A 502 -19.35 3.11 10.51
N MET A 503 -20.44 2.83 11.20
CA MET A 503 -20.76 3.36 12.52
C MET A 503 -21.10 2.20 13.46
N ALA A 504 -20.07 1.66 14.12
CA ALA A 504 -20.13 0.55 15.05
C ALA A 504 -19.82 1.04 16.47
N ASP A 505 -20.23 0.23 17.46
CA ASP A 505 -19.96 0.49 18.86
C ASP A 505 -18.43 0.49 19.16
N ALA A 506 -18.01 1.25 20.17
CA ALA A 506 -16.60 1.37 20.54
C ALA A 506 -16.15 0.20 21.45
N ASP A 507 -16.52 -1.03 21.09
CA ASP A 507 -16.17 -2.25 21.79
C ASP A 507 -15.56 -3.30 20.85
N VAL A 508 -15.17 -4.44 21.38
CA VAL A 508 -14.55 -5.54 20.61
C VAL A 508 -15.48 -6.13 19.53
N ASP A 509 -16.78 -6.10 19.76
CA ASP A 509 -17.78 -6.61 18.80
C ASP A 509 -17.95 -5.62 17.63
N GLY A 510 -18.04 -4.32 17.93
CA GLY A 510 -18.09 -3.27 16.90
C GLY A 510 -16.81 -3.20 16.05
N ALA A 511 -15.64 -3.39 16.69
CA ALA A 511 -14.38 -3.52 15.95
C ALA A 511 -14.40 -4.75 15.02
N HIS A 512 -14.95 -5.88 15.46
CA HIS A 512 -15.09 -7.07 14.63
C HIS A 512 -16.07 -6.87 13.47
N ILE A 513 -17.21 -6.20 13.70
CA ILE A 513 -18.18 -5.85 12.66
C ILE A 513 -17.54 -4.94 11.61
N SER A 514 -16.80 -3.93 12.04
CA SER A 514 -16.04 -3.06 11.15
C SER A 514 -15.07 -3.84 10.28
N ASN A 515 -14.31 -4.77 10.86
CA ASN A 515 -13.37 -5.63 10.12
C ASN A 515 -14.08 -6.54 9.10
N LEU A 516 -15.24 -7.09 9.44
CA LEU A 516 -16.04 -7.90 8.52
C LEU A 516 -16.54 -7.07 7.33
N LEU A 517 -16.99 -5.83 7.57
CA LEU A 517 -17.41 -4.89 6.53
C LEU A 517 -16.23 -4.48 5.64
N LEU A 518 -15.09 -4.16 6.23
CA LEU A 518 -13.86 -3.83 5.48
C LEU A 518 -13.40 -5.01 4.63
N THR A 519 -13.47 -6.25 5.15
CA THR A 519 -13.15 -7.46 4.39
C THR A 519 -14.10 -7.62 3.20
N LEU A 520 -15.41 -7.37 3.38
CA LEU A 520 -16.38 -7.40 2.29
C LEU A 520 -16.06 -6.36 1.21
N PHE A 521 -15.79 -5.11 1.61
CA PHE A 521 -15.47 -4.05 0.65
C PHE A 521 -14.16 -4.33 -0.06
N TYR A 522 -13.12 -4.73 0.67
CA TYR A 522 -11.81 -5.02 0.10
C TYR A 522 -11.86 -6.16 -0.93
N ARG A 523 -12.60 -7.25 -0.64
CA ARG A 523 -12.64 -8.43 -1.53
C ARG A 523 -13.60 -8.28 -2.71
N PHE A 524 -14.68 -7.52 -2.54
CA PHE A 524 -15.78 -7.51 -3.53
C PHE A 524 -16.15 -6.14 -4.08
N MET A 525 -15.63 -5.07 -3.49
CA MET A 525 -15.88 -3.67 -3.90
C MET A 525 -14.64 -2.81 -3.65
N PRO A 526 -13.42 -3.24 -4.06
CA PRO A 526 -12.17 -2.57 -3.67
C PRO A 526 -12.09 -1.12 -4.16
N GLU A 527 -12.73 -0.78 -5.28
CA GLU A 527 -12.78 0.59 -5.80
C GLU A 527 -13.44 1.56 -4.83
N LEU A 528 -14.38 1.10 -3.97
CA LEU A 528 -14.95 1.95 -2.92
C LEU A 528 -13.89 2.48 -1.94
N ILE A 529 -12.84 1.69 -1.69
CA ILE A 529 -11.74 2.09 -0.82
C ILE A 529 -10.72 2.91 -1.61
N PHE A 530 -10.33 2.44 -2.80
CA PHE A 530 -9.34 3.13 -3.64
C PHE A 530 -9.75 4.54 -4.05
N GLU A 531 -11.06 4.76 -4.29
CA GLU A 531 -11.59 6.08 -4.65
C GLU A 531 -12.02 6.92 -3.43
N GLY A 532 -11.75 6.43 -2.21
CA GLY A 532 -11.93 7.21 -0.97
C GLY A 532 -13.38 7.38 -0.53
N HIS A 533 -14.24 6.40 -0.80
CA HIS A 533 -15.65 6.44 -0.43
C HIS A 533 -15.94 5.82 0.94
N VAL A 534 -15.02 5.06 1.54
CA VAL A 534 -15.24 4.33 2.79
C VAL A 534 -14.64 5.06 3.98
N TYR A 535 -15.46 5.24 5.01
CA TYR A 535 -15.08 5.93 6.25
C TYR A 535 -15.50 5.14 7.48
N ILE A 536 -14.80 5.34 8.58
CA ILE A 536 -15.20 4.89 9.93
C ILE A 536 -15.57 6.13 10.74
N ALA A 537 -16.77 6.14 11.32
CA ALA A 537 -17.19 7.17 12.26
C ALA A 537 -16.47 6.97 13.60
N MET A 538 -16.01 8.06 14.17
CA MET A 538 -15.33 8.10 15.47
C MET A 538 -16.23 8.84 16.47
N PRO A 539 -17.19 8.13 17.14
CA PRO A 539 -17.98 8.74 18.21
C PRO A 539 -17.10 9.00 19.43
N PRO A 540 -17.48 9.93 20.33
CA PRO A 540 -16.76 10.16 21.56
C PRO A 540 -16.88 8.97 22.52
N LEU A 541 -15.80 8.65 23.22
CA LEU A 541 -15.79 7.62 24.27
C LEU A 541 -16.34 8.16 25.60
N TYR A 542 -16.18 9.45 25.84
CA TYR A 542 -16.57 10.08 27.11
C TYR A 542 -17.27 11.40 26.91
N LYS A 543 -18.13 11.74 27.88
CA LYS A 543 -18.69 13.06 28.07
C LYS A 543 -18.28 13.55 29.45
N ALA A 544 -17.54 14.62 29.51
CA ALA A 544 -17.16 15.31 30.75
C ALA A 544 -18.14 16.41 31.07
N MET A 545 -18.74 16.36 32.26
CA MET A 545 -19.74 17.30 32.74
C MET A 545 -19.17 18.04 33.98
N PRO A 546 -18.54 19.20 33.83
CA PRO A 546 -18.03 19.95 34.96
C PRO A 546 -19.18 20.61 35.73
N SER A 547 -19.00 20.79 37.05
CA SER A 547 -20.00 21.46 37.92
C SER A 547 -20.24 22.91 37.52
N LYS A 548 -19.30 23.56 36.83
CA LYS A 548 -19.39 24.90 36.25
C LYS A 548 -18.65 24.91 34.91
N GLY A 549 -19.34 25.30 33.84
CA GLY A 549 -18.79 25.34 32.48
C GLY A 549 -19.60 24.54 31.49
N ALA A 550 -19.13 24.46 30.23
CA ALA A 550 -19.76 23.69 29.20
C ALA A 550 -19.34 22.18 29.29
N GLU A 551 -20.23 21.31 28.91
CA GLU A 551 -19.94 19.90 28.72
C GLU A 551 -18.96 19.72 27.56
N GLU A 552 -18.08 18.73 27.64
CA GLU A 552 -17.07 18.47 26.61
C GLU A 552 -17.07 16.97 26.23
N TYR A 553 -17.11 16.68 24.93
CA TYR A 553 -16.97 15.33 24.42
C TYR A 553 -15.50 15.00 24.20
N LEU A 554 -15.08 13.81 24.68
CA LEU A 554 -13.70 13.35 24.61
C LEU A 554 -13.66 12.04 23.81
N TYR A 555 -12.82 12.04 22.79
CA TYR A 555 -12.85 10.98 21.76
C TYR A 555 -11.92 9.82 22.05
N ASP A 556 -10.94 9.99 22.94
CA ASP A 556 -9.99 8.96 23.34
C ASP A 556 -9.52 9.16 24.80
N ASP A 557 -8.76 8.20 25.31
CA ASP A 557 -8.20 8.23 26.66
C ASP A 557 -7.16 9.35 26.85
N MET A 558 -6.44 9.68 25.77
CA MET A 558 -5.49 10.81 25.81
C MET A 558 -6.21 12.14 25.98
N ALA A 559 -7.35 12.32 25.31
CA ALA A 559 -8.20 13.50 25.49
C ALA A 559 -8.72 13.59 26.93
N LEU A 560 -9.13 12.45 27.50
CA LEU A 560 -9.55 12.37 28.91
C LEU A 560 -8.41 12.75 29.86
N GLU A 561 -7.20 12.25 29.65
CA GLU A 561 -6.04 12.61 30.46
C GLU A 561 -5.67 14.09 30.34
N LYS A 562 -5.71 14.64 29.13
CA LYS A 562 -5.49 16.07 28.89
C LYS A 562 -6.55 16.92 29.61
N TYR A 563 -7.81 16.49 29.52
CA TYR A 563 -8.92 17.14 30.22
C TYR A 563 -8.71 17.15 31.73
N ARG A 564 -8.35 15.97 32.32
CA ARG A 564 -8.05 15.86 33.77
C ARG A 564 -6.90 16.75 34.21
N LYS A 565 -5.85 16.89 33.39
CA LYS A 565 -4.70 17.77 33.68
C LYS A 565 -5.09 19.26 33.62
N LYS A 566 -6.00 19.64 32.71
CA LYS A 566 -6.43 21.03 32.48
C LYS A 566 -7.52 21.44 33.46
N HIS A 567 -8.41 20.54 33.86
CA HIS A 567 -9.58 20.81 34.68
C HIS A 567 -9.30 20.50 36.17
N LYS A 568 -9.15 21.55 36.99
CA LYS A 568 -8.84 21.41 38.43
C LYS A 568 -10.09 21.29 39.33
N GLY A 569 -11.30 21.34 38.75
CA GLY A 569 -12.58 21.27 39.47
C GLY A 569 -13.21 19.89 39.43
N PRO A 570 -14.22 19.62 40.28
CA PRO A 570 -14.99 18.38 40.22
C PRO A 570 -15.81 18.34 38.94
N PHE A 571 -15.82 17.17 38.26
CA PHE A 571 -16.63 16.88 37.09
C PHE A 571 -17.16 15.45 37.15
N THR A 572 -18.31 15.23 36.54
CA THR A 572 -18.87 13.89 36.31
C THR A 572 -18.44 13.41 34.95
N LEU A 573 -18.03 12.13 34.84
CA LEU A 573 -17.65 11.50 33.61
C LEU A 573 -18.71 10.46 33.24
N GLN A 574 -19.29 10.58 32.04
CA GLN A 574 -20.12 9.55 31.44
C GLN A 574 -19.26 8.83 30.37
N ARG A 575 -19.16 7.50 30.46
CA ARG A 575 -18.54 6.66 29.43
C ARG A 575 -19.63 6.08 28.54
N TYR A 576 -19.48 6.23 27.23
CA TYR A 576 -20.35 5.58 26.26
C TYR A 576 -19.78 4.23 25.89
N LYS A 577 -20.54 3.15 26.12
CA LYS A 577 -20.17 1.78 25.73
C LYS A 577 -20.68 1.41 24.35
N GLY A 578 -21.73 2.08 23.89
CA GLY A 578 -22.29 1.88 22.56
C GLY A 578 -23.12 3.08 22.11
N LEU A 579 -23.33 3.15 20.80
CA LEU A 579 -24.09 4.20 20.12
C LEU A 579 -25.57 4.28 20.58
N GLY A 580 -26.10 3.15 21.05
CA GLY A 580 -27.46 3.09 21.60
C GLY A 580 -27.65 3.82 22.93
N GLU A 581 -26.56 4.23 23.60
CA GLU A 581 -26.60 5.02 24.84
C GLU A 581 -26.69 6.53 24.57
N MET A 582 -26.49 6.95 23.30
CA MET A 582 -26.62 8.34 22.88
C MET A 582 -28.07 8.64 22.47
N ASP A 583 -28.59 9.78 22.93
CA ASP A 583 -29.82 10.30 22.37
C ASP A 583 -29.59 10.89 20.95
N ALA A 584 -30.69 11.26 20.27
CA ALA A 584 -30.61 11.70 18.88
C ALA A 584 -29.82 13.02 18.72
N ASP A 585 -29.91 13.93 19.68
CA ASP A 585 -29.21 15.23 19.61
C ASP A 585 -27.70 15.03 19.83
N GLN A 586 -27.33 14.22 20.81
CA GLN A 586 -25.92 13.84 21.05
C GLN A 586 -25.30 13.15 19.85
N LEU A 587 -26.02 12.20 19.24
CA LEU A 587 -25.57 11.46 18.07
C LEU A 587 -25.41 12.39 16.84
N TRP A 588 -26.31 13.36 16.70
CA TRP A 588 -26.18 14.39 15.66
C TRP A 588 -24.92 15.23 15.88
N GLU A 589 -24.79 15.84 17.07
CA GLU A 589 -23.70 16.78 17.37
C GLU A 589 -22.32 16.15 17.25
N THR A 590 -22.17 14.87 17.60
CA THR A 590 -20.86 14.23 17.72
C THR A 590 -20.47 13.37 16.51
N THR A 591 -21.46 12.77 15.82
CA THR A 591 -21.18 11.68 14.86
C THR A 591 -21.81 11.89 13.49
N LEU A 592 -22.99 12.51 13.38
CA LEU A 592 -23.70 12.66 12.11
C LEU A 592 -23.51 14.02 11.46
N ASN A 593 -23.34 15.09 12.24
CA ASN A 593 -23.21 16.45 11.72
C ASN A 593 -21.86 16.64 10.98
N PRO A 594 -21.89 16.97 9.67
CA PRO A 594 -20.67 17.14 8.89
C PRO A 594 -19.67 18.18 9.43
N GLU A 595 -20.15 19.16 10.19
CA GLU A 595 -19.32 20.26 10.72
C GLU A 595 -18.54 19.88 11.98
N THR A 596 -19.02 18.89 12.75
CA THR A 596 -18.48 18.57 14.09
C THR A 596 -17.97 17.14 14.22
N ARG A 597 -18.44 16.24 13.37
CA ARG A 597 -18.07 14.81 13.42
C ARG A 597 -16.61 14.56 13.05
N ILE A 598 -16.07 13.47 13.56
CA ILE A 598 -14.76 12.94 13.18
C ILE A 598 -14.97 11.68 12.35
N LEU A 599 -14.42 11.65 11.13
CA LEU A 599 -14.41 10.49 10.24
C LEU A 599 -12.97 10.10 9.95
N LYS A 600 -12.67 8.81 10.03
CA LYS A 600 -11.40 8.23 9.58
C LYS A 600 -11.60 7.67 8.18
N LEU A 601 -10.89 8.20 7.20
CA LEU A 601 -10.84 7.64 5.86
C LEU A 601 -10.16 6.26 5.89
N VAL A 602 -10.71 5.30 5.16
CA VAL A 602 -10.10 3.99 4.99
C VAL A 602 -9.28 4.02 3.71
N GLU A 603 -7.99 3.78 3.82
CA GLU A 603 -7.04 3.77 2.71
C GLU A 603 -6.30 2.44 2.67
N ILE A 604 -5.95 2.00 1.47
CA ILE A 604 -5.07 0.85 1.26
C ILE A 604 -3.71 1.44 0.87
N GLU A 605 -2.78 1.41 1.81
CA GLU A 605 -1.42 1.92 1.60
C GLU A 605 -0.59 0.97 0.73
N ASP A 606 -0.77 -0.34 0.92
CA ASP A 606 -0.12 -1.40 0.16
C ASP A 606 -1.13 -2.53 -0.07
N ALA A 607 -1.49 -2.77 -1.33
CA ALA A 607 -2.51 -3.75 -1.69
C ALA A 607 -2.09 -5.20 -1.35
N ARG A 608 -0.80 -5.51 -1.43
CA ARG A 608 -0.27 -6.82 -1.07
C ARG A 608 -0.34 -7.04 0.43
N MET A 609 0.18 -6.10 1.21
CA MET A 609 0.14 -6.16 2.68
C MET A 609 -1.31 -6.21 3.19
N ALA A 610 -2.21 -5.41 2.60
CA ALA A 610 -3.63 -5.47 2.93
C ALA A 610 -4.24 -6.85 2.63
N SER A 611 -3.85 -7.50 1.52
CA SER A 611 -4.30 -8.86 1.20
C SER A 611 -3.76 -9.89 2.19
N GLU A 612 -2.46 -9.86 2.49
CA GLU A 612 -1.81 -10.78 3.42
C GLU A 612 -2.39 -10.64 4.85
N VAL A 613 -2.58 -9.41 5.33
CA VAL A 613 -3.19 -9.14 6.65
C VAL A 613 -4.65 -9.59 6.68
N THR A 614 -5.41 -9.34 5.62
CA THR A 614 -6.80 -9.78 5.53
C THR A 614 -6.89 -11.30 5.55
N GLU A 615 -6.07 -12.00 4.77
CA GLU A 615 -6.02 -13.46 4.74
C GLU A 615 -5.59 -14.03 6.11
N MET A 616 -4.53 -13.46 6.70
CA MET A 616 -4.02 -13.88 8.01
C MET A 616 -5.05 -13.69 9.13
N LEU A 617 -5.72 -12.54 9.20
CA LEU A 617 -6.65 -12.22 10.29
C LEU A 617 -8.04 -12.83 10.07
N MET A 618 -8.53 -12.85 8.83
CA MET A 618 -9.91 -13.22 8.49
C MET A 618 -10.01 -14.57 7.79
N GLY A 619 -8.91 -15.14 7.29
CA GLY A 619 -8.84 -16.42 6.59
C GLY A 619 -9.09 -17.65 7.48
N THR A 620 -8.96 -18.84 6.89
CA THR A 620 -9.22 -20.12 7.56
C THR A 620 -8.11 -20.55 8.50
N ASP A 621 -6.86 -20.14 8.23
CA ASP A 621 -5.68 -20.57 8.95
C ASP A 621 -5.57 -19.93 10.34
N VAL A 622 -5.48 -20.78 11.36
CA VAL A 622 -5.38 -20.34 12.76
C VAL A 622 -3.94 -20.03 13.20
N PRO A 623 -2.91 -20.81 12.82
CA PRO A 623 -1.55 -20.61 13.31
C PRO A 623 -0.96 -19.22 12.99
N PRO A 624 -1.06 -18.67 11.78
CA PRO A 624 -0.56 -17.33 11.46
C PRO A 624 -1.22 -16.23 12.30
N ARG A 625 -2.56 -16.32 12.45
CA ARG A 625 -3.32 -15.39 13.29
C ARG A 625 -2.90 -15.45 14.76
N LYS A 626 -2.67 -16.66 15.28
CA LYS A 626 -2.22 -16.86 16.66
C LYS A 626 -0.83 -16.26 16.87
N ALA A 627 0.10 -16.48 15.92
CA ALA A 627 1.43 -15.90 15.96
C ALA A 627 1.39 -14.37 15.93
N PHE A 628 0.56 -13.79 15.07
CA PHE A 628 0.35 -12.34 15.00
C PHE A 628 -0.17 -11.76 16.33
N ILE A 629 -1.18 -12.39 16.93
CA ILE A 629 -1.71 -11.96 18.23
C ILE A 629 -0.64 -12.00 19.32
N TYR A 630 0.19 -13.04 19.36
CA TYR A 630 1.28 -13.13 20.36
C TYR A 630 2.36 -12.08 20.13
N SER A 631 2.76 -11.82 18.88
CA SER A 631 3.81 -10.84 18.58
C SER A 631 3.38 -9.40 18.88
N HIS A 632 2.07 -9.10 18.81
CA HIS A 632 1.51 -7.77 19.06
C HIS A 632 0.76 -7.65 20.40
N ALA A 633 0.90 -8.65 21.28
CA ALA A 633 0.19 -8.65 22.57
C ALA A 633 0.59 -7.49 23.49
N GLN A 634 1.81 -6.97 23.33
CA GLN A 634 2.30 -5.81 24.11
C GLN A 634 1.77 -4.48 23.61
N ASP A 635 1.34 -4.42 22.34
CA ASP A 635 0.81 -3.22 21.70
C ASP A 635 -0.72 -3.10 21.90
N ALA A 636 -1.35 -4.16 22.45
CA ALA A 636 -2.79 -4.20 22.64
C ALA A 636 -3.21 -3.35 23.85
N GLU A 637 -4.03 -2.34 23.61
CA GLU A 637 -4.75 -1.63 24.67
C GLU A 637 -5.87 -2.56 25.16
N LEU A 638 -5.67 -3.15 26.34
CA LEU A 638 -6.67 -4.02 26.97
C LEU A 638 -7.56 -3.19 27.87
N ASP A 639 -8.86 -3.22 27.62
CA ASP A 639 -9.89 -2.69 28.52
C ASP A 639 -10.10 -3.72 29.65
N ILE A 640 -9.23 -3.67 30.67
CA ILE A 640 -9.27 -4.54 31.86
C ILE A 640 -9.94 -3.80 33.01
#